data_475af923c756eeee97cc2da1293bdcba
#
_entry.id   475af923c756eeee97cc2da1293bdcba
#
_cell.length_a   1.000
_cell.length_b   1.000
_cell.length_c   1.000
_cell.angle_alpha   90.00
_cell.angle_beta   90.00
_cell.angle_gamma   90.00
#
_symmetry.space_group_name_H-M   'P 1'
#
loop_
_entity.id
_entity.type
_entity.pdbx_description
1 polymer ?
#
loop_
_entity_poly.entity_id
_entity_poly.type
_entity_poly.pdbx_seq_one_letter_code
_entity_poly.pdbx_strand_id
1 'polypeptide(L)'
;MISTRCPHVAMATLMLFVGACSSTTSGKGSGGTGSGGSAGAGGKATGGASGSGGLSNSGGQSSGGSTTSSGGAGAAGGVTGQGGQGAKAGQSGSGGLSAAGGTSGKDAGPSAGAGGSGAGGSSGVEVDGGPHQAAYYVSPTGSDDNPGTVSAPFQTITKARDVVRTINSNMTGDIYVYLRGGDYRITSPITFAVQDSGTSNHRIYYQAYPGETPVINGATKVTGWTASTGGVYKAALDRKTKLRNLYVNDARATMTSKVVSSKGGTGTYPVTSGQAAWAWAGGSGADGVKYSTSDVPDITSNKDDLEIVNQTTWNENIVCVRDVVATSDGNRGLMLQQPYGAIAQLPDSGAAFSVSGSHEIFNVFAWLTSPGHFYFDKTTGTLYYYPRTGEDMSTADVEAPVAETLIDIAVTSNTGRVKNLTFQGITFANTDYNLYKVDSSYGKSSVQGATIYIAYGAGKSIHDWKYEILDTLPAAINVNSADSIDFVGNVVKHSGNEGISMINDVINSNIIGNFITDIAGSGMTIGHPQHVYLGDGGAHEKFAKGVEGICTKITINNNLVYNVATLRGFGSHAGVTAFFTDTLTFTHNHVHTVAYNGINLGWGWRNFPDSTTCKNNTCNNNRFTNMMTRLHDSGAVYTLGQMPGTVINENYVKGIPNNSSGPTYGLHNDEGSAYITENDSVLDIDKGVTYTINCEDYGAKHDLTILRTYATVNKMGAKPPNSTIDTPMVVTDAVWPLAQYGFCVKSGVEDAWSSIVPSSLLPVQDYVFPASCEAPTGTSSVPIRSSGNAANAVWFAPTGTTSFVAGGTMTKAAGDATSIAAPTTAGTYKLFVVDSQGKPLGESASLLRVK
;
A
#
# COMPACT_ATOMS: atom_id res chain seq x y z
N MET A 1 42.51 -26.54 30.05
CA MET A 1 43.87 -26.30 29.56
C MET A 1 43.86 -26.39 28.07
N ILE A 2 44.44 -25.40 27.48
CA ILE A 2 44.77 -25.07 26.12
C ILE A 2 43.73 -24.14 25.45
N SER A 3 44.09 -22.89 25.56
CA SER A 3 43.66 -21.71 24.86
C SER A 3 44.23 -21.73 23.43
N THR A 4 43.38 -21.40 22.44
CA THR A 4 43.90 -20.88 21.18
C THR A 4 43.05 -19.67 20.71
N ARG A 5 43.75 -18.55 20.70
CA ARG A 5 43.29 -17.25 20.21
C ARG A 5 43.24 -17.26 18.66
N CYS A 6 42.19 -16.74 18.05
CA CYS A 6 42.18 -16.29 16.67
C CYS A 6 42.42 -14.78 16.63
N PRO A 7 43.19 -14.29 15.65
CA PRO A 7 43.50 -12.86 15.50
C PRO A 7 42.46 -12.09 14.75
N HIS A 8 42.18 -10.88 15.22
CA HIS A 8 41.38 -9.87 14.54
C HIS A 8 42.16 -9.34 13.32
N VAL A 9 41.53 -9.45 12.15
CA VAL A 9 41.92 -8.66 10.98
C VAL A 9 40.95 -7.49 10.89
N ALA A 10 41.45 -6.30 11.14
CA ALA A 10 40.76 -5.06 10.91
C ALA A 10 40.75 -4.76 9.40
N MET A 11 39.58 -4.76 8.78
CA MET A 11 39.38 -4.30 7.42
C MET A 11 38.82 -2.88 7.48
N ALA A 12 39.64 -1.90 7.14
CA ALA A 12 39.25 -0.51 6.98
C ALA A 12 38.42 -0.38 5.72
N THR A 13 37.15 -0.11 5.87
CA THR A 13 36.27 0.22 4.76
C THR A 13 36.31 1.74 4.54
N LEU A 14 36.84 2.12 3.41
CA LEU A 14 36.88 3.51 2.90
C LEU A 14 35.47 3.88 2.44
N MET A 15 34.76 4.71 3.18
CA MET A 15 33.50 5.29 2.74
C MET A 15 33.80 6.51 1.84
N LEU A 16 33.43 6.40 0.57
CA LEU A 16 33.27 7.57 -0.29
C LEU A 16 31.86 8.12 -0.08
N PHE A 17 31.77 9.26 0.62
CA PHE A 17 30.60 10.10 0.60
C PHE A 17 30.58 10.90 -0.70
N VAL A 18 29.62 10.67 -1.56
CA VAL A 18 29.24 11.60 -2.62
C VAL A 18 28.05 12.39 -2.08
N GLY A 19 28.34 13.50 -1.44
CA GLY A 19 27.35 14.50 -1.09
C GLY A 19 27.12 15.41 -2.29
N ALA A 20 25.93 15.41 -2.82
CA ALA A 20 25.47 16.41 -3.76
C ALA A 20 24.44 17.32 -3.09
N CYS A 21 24.93 18.39 -2.49
CA CYS A 21 24.12 19.57 -2.22
C CYS A 21 24.99 20.80 -2.40
N SER A 22 24.78 21.53 -3.47
CA SER A 22 25.33 22.84 -3.71
C SER A 22 24.48 23.90 -3.03
N SER A 23 24.97 24.48 -1.93
CA SER A 23 24.41 25.71 -1.37
C SER A 23 25.28 26.86 -1.80
N THR A 24 24.78 27.77 -2.60
CA THR A 24 25.32 29.09 -2.85
C THR A 24 24.89 30.04 -1.73
N THR A 25 25.80 30.39 -0.85
CA THR A 25 25.62 31.51 0.04
C THR A 25 26.48 32.69 -0.45
N SER A 26 25.86 33.78 -0.76
CA SER A 26 26.45 35.10 -0.97
C SER A 26 26.82 35.71 0.37
N GLY A 27 28.09 35.94 0.57
CA GLY A 27 28.60 36.73 1.69
C GLY A 27 29.54 37.82 1.20
N LYS A 28 29.19 39.09 1.48
CA LYS A 28 30.01 40.27 1.29
C LYS A 28 31.08 40.36 2.35
N GLY A 29 32.28 40.90 1.94
CA GLY A 29 33.12 41.61 2.89
C GLY A 29 34.61 41.65 2.60
N SER A 30 35.03 42.73 1.96
CA SER A 30 36.23 43.57 2.15
C SER A 30 37.64 42.99 2.25
N GLY A 31 38.46 43.38 1.29
CA GLY A 31 39.70 44.17 1.52
C GLY A 31 40.99 43.40 1.65
N GLY A 32 41.93 43.68 0.73
CA GLY A 32 43.35 43.63 1.03
C GLY A 32 44.28 43.11 -0.07
N THR A 33 44.69 43.98 -0.93
CA THR A 33 46.02 44.24 -1.55
C THR A 33 47.05 43.11 -1.72
N GLY A 34 47.61 43.04 -2.94
CA GLY A 34 48.99 42.62 -3.14
C GLY A 34 49.34 41.89 -4.41
N SER A 35 49.57 42.63 -5.47
CA SER A 35 50.66 42.56 -6.47
C SER A 35 51.12 41.23 -7.07
N GLY A 36 51.12 41.20 -8.39
CA GLY A 36 52.37 41.02 -9.17
C GLY A 36 52.29 39.92 -10.27
N GLY A 37 52.29 40.38 -11.50
CA GLY A 37 53.21 39.97 -12.56
C GLY A 37 52.70 38.90 -13.56
N SER A 38 52.32 39.33 -14.63
CA SER A 38 52.78 39.50 -15.99
C SER A 38 52.81 38.28 -16.91
N ALA A 39 52.16 38.48 -18.03
CA ALA A 39 52.57 38.31 -19.43
C ALA A 39 52.47 36.86 -19.97
N GLY A 40 51.95 36.60 -21.13
CA GLY A 40 51.80 37.30 -22.38
C GLY A 40 51.11 36.39 -23.39
N ALA A 41 50.35 36.98 -24.25
CA ALA A 41 50.31 36.95 -25.72
C ALA A 41 50.06 35.61 -26.36
N GLY A 42 49.27 35.42 -27.38
CA GLY A 42 48.68 36.31 -28.39
C GLY A 42 48.12 35.48 -29.50
N GLY A 43 47.25 36.08 -30.33
CA GLY A 43 47.00 35.73 -31.69
C GLY A 43 45.58 35.21 -32.00
N LYS A 44 44.61 36.00 -32.37
CA LYS A 44 44.16 36.48 -33.69
C LYS A 44 44.12 35.36 -34.78
N ALA A 45 43.15 35.16 -35.64
CA ALA A 45 42.14 36.02 -36.21
C ALA A 45 41.24 35.23 -37.15
N THR A 46 40.01 35.74 -37.35
CA THR A 46 39.27 35.93 -38.66
C THR A 46 38.77 34.65 -39.35
N GLY A 47 37.60 34.53 -39.91
CA GLY A 47 36.56 35.51 -40.26
C GLY A 47 35.67 34.86 -41.38
N GLY A 48 34.48 35.43 -41.62
CA GLY A 48 33.70 35.30 -42.84
C GLY A 48 32.52 34.30 -42.74
N ALA A 49 31.31 34.69 -42.65
CA ALA A 49 30.34 35.56 -43.34
C ALA A 49 29.70 34.92 -44.59
N SER A 50 28.36 35.03 -44.58
CA SER A 50 27.39 35.07 -45.72
C SER A 50 27.08 33.75 -46.47
N GLY A 51 25.86 33.45 -46.84
CA GLY A 51 24.63 34.16 -47.13
C GLY A 51 23.57 33.19 -47.61
N SER A 52 22.35 33.41 -47.27
CA SER A 52 21.14 33.77 -48.03
C SER A 52 20.73 32.90 -49.22
N GLY A 53 19.43 32.63 -49.26
CA GLY A 53 18.53 32.30 -50.41
C GLY A 53 17.73 31.07 -50.13
N GLY A 54 16.43 30.97 -50.13
CA GLY A 54 15.37 31.81 -50.69
C GLY A 54 14.52 30.99 -51.65
N LEU A 55 13.18 31.04 -51.45
CA LEU A 55 12.11 30.74 -52.42
C LEU A 55 11.80 29.24 -52.67
N SER A 56 10.64 28.80 -52.79
CA SER A 56 9.21 29.18 -52.76
C SER A 56 8.38 28.07 -53.44
N ASN A 57 7.16 27.89 -52.95
CA ASN A 57 5.90 27.64 -53.72
C ASN A 57 5.63 26.34 -54.47
N SER A 58 4.53 25.87 -54.20
CA SER A 58 3.26 25.57 -54.95
C SER A 58 2.79 24.17 -54.70
N GLY A 59 1.58 23.86 -54.33
CA GLY A 59 0.28 24.36 -54.78
C GLY A 59 -0.49 23.16 -55.29
N GLY A 60 -1.70 22.92 -54.88
CA GLY A 60 -2.56 21.89 -55.47
C GLY A 60 -3.82 21.65 -54.62
N GLN A 61 -4.83 22.42 -55.02
CA GLN A 61 -6.25 22.29 -54.68
C GLN A 61 -6.91 21.06 -55.29
N SER A 62 -7.98 20.58 -54.67
CA SER A 62 -9.38 20.64 -55.16
C SER A 62 -10.25 19.70 -54.32
N SER A 63 -11.28 20.24 -53.79
CA SER A 63 -12.72 20.39 -54.16
C SER A 63 -13.48 19.14 -53.76
N GLY A 64 -14.60 19.16 -53.11
CA GLY A 64 -15.65 20.14 -52.94
C GLY A 64 -16.92 19.38 -52.59
N GLY A 65 -17.90 20.03 -52.00
CA GLY A 65 -19.21 19.44 -51.92
C GLY A 65 -20.03 19.91 -50.70
N SER A 66 -20.65 21.02 -50.86
CA SER A 66 -21.63 21.68 -50.00
C SER A 66 -23.02 21.06 -50.12
N THR A 67 -23.84 21.23 -49.08
CA THR A 67 -25.23 21.77 -49.10
C THR A 67 -25.71 21.96 -47.67
N THR A 68 -25.89 23.17 -47.19
CA THR A 68 -27.08 24.06 -47.08
C THR A 68 -28.30 23.35 -46.47
N SER A 69 -28.96 23.84 -45.46
CA SER A 69 -29.65 25.08 -45.28
C SER A 69 -30.18 25.23 -43.87
N SER A 70 -30.12 26.39 -43.29
CA SER A 70 -31.14 27.39 -42.94
C SER A 70 -32.06 27.01 -41.79
N GLY A 71 -32.37 27.79 -40.80
CA GLY A 71 -32.33 29.20 -40.57
C GLY A 71 -33.31 29.53 -39.46
N GLY A 72 -33.20 30.66 -38.83
CA GLY A 72 -34.27 31.32 -38.08
C GLY A 72 -33.95 31.74 -36.70
N ALA A 73 -33.67 32.81 -36.52
CA ALA A 73 -33.69 34.15 -35.98
C ALA A 73 -34.79 34.42 -34.95
N GLY A 74 -34.45 35.24 -33.94
CA GLY A 74 -35.35 36.12 -33.19
C GLY A 74 -35.00 36.15 -31.71
N ALA A 75 -34.24 37.10 -31.27
CA ALA A 75 -34.42 38.48 -30.85
C ALA A 75 -34.96 38.60 -29.39
N ALA A 76 -34.15 39.05 -28.47
CA ALA A 76 -33.92 40.35 -27.88
C ALA A 76 -34.92 40.79 -26.82
N GLY A 77 -34.39 41.30 -25.73
CA GLY A 77 -35.02 42.17 -24.69
C GLY A 77 -34.41 41.82 -23.33
N GLY A 78 -33.60 42.52 -22.73
CA GLY A 78 -33.21 43.83 -22.39
C GLY A 78 -34.03 44.40 -21.23
N VAL A 79 -33.40 44.72 -20.12
CA VAL A 79 -33.47 45.95 -19.30
C VAL A 79 -33.13 45.72 -17.83
N THR A 80 -32.05 46.25 -17.45
CA THR A 80 -31.60 47.11 -16.31
C THR A 80 -32.43 47.16 -15.02
N GLY A 81 -31.73 47.22 -13.91
CA GLY A 81 -32.20 47.82 -12.65
C GLY A 81 -31.24 47.66 -11.49
N GLN A 82 -30.56 48.74 -11.22
CA GLN A 82 -29.65 49.02 -10.11
C GLN A 82 -30.29 48.95 -8.70
N GLY A 83 -29.41 48.67 -7.71
CA GLY A 83 -29.33 49.64 -6.60
C GLY A 83 -29.49 49.08 -5.20
N GLY A 84 -28.53 49.32 -4.36
CA GLY A 84 -28.82 49.71 -3.01
C GLY A 84 -28.08 49.03 -1.86
N GLN A 85 -27.08 49.68 -1.39
CA GLN A 85 -26.28 49.52 -0.18
C GLN A 85 -27.11 49.44 1.13
N GLY A 86 -26.49 48.83 2.17
CA GLY A 86 -26.88 49.17 3.52
C GLY A 86 -26.24 48.27 4.59
N ALA A 87 -25.33 48.83 5.29
CA ALA A 87 -24.50 48.28 6.36
C ALA A 87 -25.18 48.20 7.75
N LYS A 88 -24.51 47.43 8.65
CA LYS A 88 -24.26 47.59 10.08
C LYS A 88 -24.94 46.60 11.05
N ALA A 89 -24.12 45.78 11.66
CA ALA A 89 -23.62 45.75 13.07
C ALA A 89 -24.67 45.65 14.20
N GLY A 90 -24.41 44.77 15.13
CA GLY A 90 -24.98 44.76 16.50
C GLY A 90 -24.90 43.35 17.13
N GLN A 91 -23.98 43.09 17.84
CA GLN A 91 -23.59 42.72 19.20
C GLN A 91 -24.66 42.03 20.08
N SER A 92 -24.17 40.91 20.67
CA SER A 92 -24.30 40.42 22.04
C SER A 92 -25.66 39.99 22.61
N GLY A 93 -25.59 38.82 23.27
CA GLY A 93 -26.58 38.40 24.25
C GLY A 93 -26.44 36.96 24.70
N SER A 94 -25.86 36.80 25.86
CA SER A 94 -25.70 35.56 26.65
C SER A 94 -27.04 35.11 27.29
N GLY A 95 -27.13 33.81 27.57
CA GLY A 95 -28.11 33.13 28.44
C GLY A 95 -28.49 31.78 27.86
N GLY A 96 -28.27 30.67 28.47
CA GLY A 96 -28.51 30.20 29.78
C GLY A 96 -29.53 29.04 29.73
N LEU A 97 -29.06 27.80 29.85
CA LEU A 97 -29.71 26.60 30.42
C LEU A 97 -31.20 26.29 30.12
N SER A 98 -31.47 25.14 29.51
CA SER A 98 -32.26 24.09 30.18
C SER A 98 -32.34 22.82 29.32
N ALA A 99 -32.15 21.69 29.98
CA ALA A 99 -32.25 20.33 29.47
C ALA A 99 -33.71 19.92 29.23
N ALA A 100 -33.95 19.22 28.11
CA ALA A 100 -35.09 18.32 28.04
C ALA A 100 -34.70 17.16 27.11
N GLY A 101 -34.82 15.93 27.59
CA GLY A 101 -34.46 14.71 26.97
C GLY A 101 -35.29 14.37 25.74
N GLY A 102 -34.60 13.82 24.75
CA GLY A 102 -35.19 13.18 23.56
C GLY A 102 -34.41 11.91 23.27
N THR A 103 -35.12 10.82 23.32
CA THR A 103 -34.65 9.45 23.10
C THR A 103 -33.97 9.29 21.76
N SER A 104 -32.69 8.92 21.77
CA SER A 104 -31.95 8.53 20.58
C SER A 104 -32.36 7.14 20.13
N GLY A 105 -32.84 7.03 18.92
CA GLY A 105 -32.96 5.76 18.21
C GLY A 105 -31.56 5.16 18.01
N LYS A 106 -31.42 3.91 18.42
CA LYS A 106 -30.21 3.11 18.14
C LYS A 106 -30.25 2.67 16.70
N ASP A 107 -29.36 3.17 15.87
CA ASP A 107 -29.01 2.53 14.61
C ASP A 107 -28.23 1.26 14.94
N ALA A 108 -28.84 0.10 14.62
CA ALA A 108 -28.22 -1.20 14.75
C ALA A 108 -27.25 -1.43 13.59
N GLY A 109 -25.94 -1.38 13.88
CA GLY A 109 -24.90 -1.94 13.00
C GLY A 109 -25.03 -3.45 12.92
N PRO A 110 -24.60 -4.08 11.82
CA PRO A 110 -24.74 -5.53 11.64
C PRO A 110 -23.87 -6.29 12.65
N SER A 111 -24.50 -7.13 13.45
CA SER A 111 -23.83 -8.00 14.40
C SER A 111 -23.13 -9.15 13.68
N ALA A 112 -21.79 -9.26 13.82
CA ALA A 112 -21.04 -10.42 13.42
C ALA A 112 -21.32 -11.57 14.38
N GLY A 113 -21.97 -12.63 13.89
CA GLY A 113 -22.23 -13.85 14.61
C GLY A 113 -20.97 -14.71 14.77
N ALA A 114 -20.66 -15.09 15.99
CA ALA A 114 -19.56 -15.98 16.36
C ALA A 114 -19.82 -17.41 15.85
N GLY A 115 -18.80 -18.04 15.26
CA GLY A 115 -18.85 -19.43 14.79
C GLY A 115 -18.97 -20.44 15.90
N GLY A 116 -19.99 -21.30 15.80
CA GLY A 116 -20.13 -22.51 16.58
C GLY A 116 -20.22 -23.71 15.64
N SER A 117 -19.29 -24.67 15.79
CA SER A 117 -19.31 -25.95 15.07
C SER A 117 -20.43 -26.85 15.57
N GLY A 118 -21.36 -27.23 14.70
CA GLY A 118 -22.37 -28.23 14.97
C GLY A 118 -22.92 -28.79 13.66
N ALA A 119 -22.64 -30.07 13.39
CA ALA A 119 -23.23 -30.82 12.29
C ALA A 119 -24.72 -31.12 12.56
N GLY A 120 -25.59 -30.71 11.69
CA GLY A 120 -27.02 -31.09 11.73
C GLY A 120 -27.71 -30.65 10.46
N GLY A 121 -28.39 -31.58 9.82
CA GLY A 121 -29.05 -31.43 8.54
C GLY A 121 -29.95 -30.21 8.43
N SER A 122 -29.80 -29.46 7.37
CA SER A 122 -30.46 -28.21 7.13
C SER A 122 -31.65 -28.37 6.19
N SER A 123 -32.85 -28.18 6.74
CA SER A 123 -33.94 -27.55 6.03
C SER A 123 -33.60 -26.08 5.83
N GLY A 124 -33.49 -25.62 4.57
CA GLY A 124 -33.05 -24.27 4.21
C GLY A 124 -33.88 -23.20 4.91
N VAL A 125 -33.25 -22.46 5.80
CA VAL A 125 -33.81 -21.24 6.37
C VAL A 125 -33.54 -20.15 5.38
N GLU A 126 -34.59 -19.53 4.81
CA GLU A 126 -34.46 -18.24 4.13
C GLU A 126 -33.96 -17.22 5.15
N VAL A 127 -32.79 -16.65 4.88
CA VAL A 127 -32.27 -15.56 5.69
C VAL A 127 -32.86 -14.28 5.13
N ASP A 128 -34.07 -13.95 5.59
CA ASP A 128 -34.72 -12.68 5.25
C ASP A 128 -34.36 -11.62 6.29
N GLY A 129 -33.50 -10.68 5.88
CA GLY A 129 -32.95 -9.62 6.73
C GLY A 129 -33.64 -8.26 6.58
N GLY A 130 -34.82 -8.18 5.96
CA GLY A 130 -35.57 -6.92 5.78
C GLY A 130 -36.17 -6.77 4.37
N PRO A 131 -36.89 -5.68 4.12
CA PRO A 131 -37.53 -5.47 2.82
C PRO A 131 -36.45 -5.28 1.73
N HIS A 132 -36.27 -6.29 0.89
CA HIS A 132 -35.40 -6.26 -0.28
C HIS A 132 -36.23 -6.51 -1.55
N GLN A 133 -35.74 -6.00 -2.69
CA GLN A 133 -36.41 -6.20 -3.98
C GLN A 133 -36.21 -7.62 -4.50
N ALA A 134 -34.98 -8.15 -4.38
CA ALA A 134 -34.63 -9.46 -4.87
C ALA A 134 -33.42 -10.04 -4.09
N ALA A 135 -33.39 -11.39 -4.01
CA ALA A 135 -32.24 -12.13 -3.51
C ALA A 135 -31.88 -13.25 -4.50
N TYR A 136 -30.63 -13.29 -4.91
CA TYR A 136 -30.06 -14.33 -5.75
C TYR A 136 -28.95 -15.08 -5.01
N TYR A 137 -28.77 -16.35 -5.37
CA TYR A 137 -27.78 -17.22 -4.75
C TYR A 137 -26.83 -17.76 -5.82
N VAL A 138 -25.57 -17.79 -5.50
CA VAL A 138 -24.51 -18.33 -6.36
C VAL A 138 -23.76 -19.40 -5.58
N SER A 139 -23.45 -20.52 -6.21
CA SER A 139 -22.67 -21.63 -5.63
C SER A 139 -21.70 -22.19 -6.66
N PRO A 140 -20.44 -22.53 -6.29
CA PRO A 140 -19.53 -23.21 -7.22
C PRO A 140 -20.06 -24.51 -7.78
N THR A 141 -21.02 -25.14 -7.08
CA THR A 141 -21.72 -26.39 -7.49
C THR A 141 -23.09 -26.13 -8.12
N GLY A 142 -23.46 -24.88 -8.38
CA GLY A 142 -24.71 -24.50 -9.04
C GLY A 142 -24.67 -24.68 -10.56
N SER A 143 -25.64 -24.08 -11.24
CA SER A 143 -25.69 -24.01 -12.70
C SER A 143 -26.21 -22.65 -13.15
N ASP A 144 -25.62 -22.07 -14.19
CA ASP A 144 -26.10 -20.81 -14.77
C ASP A 144 -27.42 -20.91 -15.52
N ASP A 145 -27.94 -22.13 -15.70
CA ASP A 145 -29.30 -22.42 -16.20
C ASP A 145 -30.38 -22.41 -15.10
N ASN A 146 -29.96 -22.38 -13.82
CA ASN A 146 -30.83 -22.30 -12.67
C ASN A 146 -31.49 -20.91 -12.53
N PRO A 147 -32.58 -20.78 -11.75
CA PRO A 147 -33.23 -19.49 -11.50
C PRO A 147 -32.51 -18.60 -10.47
N GLY A 148 -31.43 -19.08 -9.82
CA GLY A 148 -30.70 -18.33 -8.81
C GLY A 148 -31.35 -18.32 -7.43
N THR A 149 -32.20 -19.27 -7.11
CA THR A 149 -32.80 -19.44 -5.78
C THR A 149 -31.83 -20.16 -4.82
N VAL A 150 -32.13 -20.17 -3.52
CA VAL A 150 -31.32 -20.87 -2.51
C VAL A 150 -31.19 -22.36 -2.80
N SER A 151 -32.26 -23.01 -3.33
CA SER A 151 -32.28 -24.43 -3.68
C SER A 151 -31.76 -24.74 -5.08
N ALA A 152 -31.68 -23.74 -5.97
CA ALA A 152 -31.20 -23.88 -7.34
C ALA A 152 -30.35 -22.63 -7.69
N PRO A 153 -29.13 -22.50 -7.12
CA PRO A 153 -28.27 -21.32 -7.27
C PRO A 153 -27.63 -21.27 -8.66
N PHE A 154 -27.25 -20.07 -9.10
CA PHE A 154 -26.34 -19.87 -10.22
C PHE A 154 -24.98 -20.50 -9.93
N GLN A 155 -24.20 -20.79 -10.98
CA GLN A 155 -22.83 -21.25 -10.83
C GLN A 155 -21.84 -20.06 -10.72
N THR A 156 -22.07 -18.99 -11.51
CA THR A 156 -21.10 -17.91 -11.63
C THR A 156 -21.64 -16.59 -11.09
N ILE A 157 -20.76 -15.79 -10.52
CA ILE A 157 -21.04 -14.42 -10.07
C ILE A 157 -21.41 -13.55 -11.28
N THR A 158 -20.78 -13.80 -12.44
CA THR A 158 -21.08 -13.12 -13.70
C THR A 158 -22.54 -13.32 -14.11
N LYS A 159 -23.07 -14.54 -14.00
CA LYS A 159 -24.48 -14.80 -14.29
C LYS A 159 -25.41 -14.03 -13.35
N ALA A 160 -25.11 -14.03 -12.05
CA ALA A 160 -25.91 -13.28 -11.09
C ALA A 160 -25.89 -11.78 -11.39
N ARG A 161 -24.70 -11.19 -11.69
CA ARG A 161 -24.56 -9.81 -12.13
C ARG A 161 -25.43 -9.52 -13.37
N ASP A 162 -25.38 -10.38 -14.37
CA ASP A 162 -26.12 -10.17 -15.62
C ASP A 162 -27.65 -10.27 -15.42
N VAL A 163 -28.11 -11.12 -14.48
CA VAL A 163 -29.53 -11.15 -14.08
C VAL A 163 -29.91 -9.86 -13.34
N VAL A 164 -29.08 -9.40 -12.40
CA VAL A 164 -29.32 -8.15 -11.67
C VAL A 164 -29.46 -6.97 -12.62
N ARG A 165 -28.67 -6.89 -13.70
CA ARG A 165 -28.81 -5.86 -14.76
C ARG A 165 -30.19 -5.76 -15.36
N THR A 166 -30.98 -6.82 -15.34
CA THR A 166 -32.34 -6.83 -15.92
C THR A 166 -33.35 -6.12 -15.03
N ILE A 167 -33.03 -5.90 -13.75
CA ILE A 167 -33.98 -5.38 -12.75
C ILE A 167 -33.50 -4.14 -11.99
N ASN A 168 -32.21 -3.79 -12.07
CA ASN A 168 -31.64 -2.72 -11.24
C ASN A 168 -31.95 -1.30 -11.74
N SER A 169 -32.50 -1.10 -12.94
CA SER A 169 -32.86 0.22 -13.46
C SER A 169 -34.01 0.92 -12.69
N ASN A 170 -34.86 0.14 -12.02
CA ASN A 170 -36.02 0.62 -11.29
C ASN A 170 -36.11 -0.04 -9.91
N MET A 171 -35.06 0.10 -9.10
CA MET A 171 -35.01 -0.49 -7.76
C MET A 171 -36.04 0.16 -6.82
N THR A 172 -36.77 -0.66 -6.12
CA THR A 172 -37.73 -0.30 -5.07
C THR A 172 -37.27 -0.79 -3.67
N GLY A 173 -36.17 -1.53 -3.63
CA GLY A 173 -35.48 -2.06 -2.47
C GLY A 173 -34.09 -2.52 -2.86
N ASP A 174 -33.28 -2.90 -1.90
CA ASP A 174 -31.94 -3.42 -2.13
C ASP A 174 -31.97 -4.78 -2.83
N ILE A 175 -30.92 -5.11 -3.56
CA ILE A 175 -30.76 -6.41 -4.23
C ILE A 175 -29.57 -7.12 -3.58
N TYR A 176 -29.77 -8.40 -3.23
CA TYR A 176 -28.73 -9.21 -2.61
C TYR A 176 -28.31 -10.34 -3.54
N VAL A 177 -27.01 -10.53 -3.69
CA VAL A 177 -26.36 -11.67 -4.33
C VAL A 177 -25.55 -12.41 -3.27
N TYR A 178 -26.08 -13.50 -2.75
CA TYR A 178 -25.46 -14.34 -1.75
C TYR A 178 -24.52 -15.36 -2.39
N LEU A 179 -23.25 -15.31 -2.01
CA LEU A 179 -22.22 -16.26 -2.44
C LEU A 179 -22.11 -17.39 -1.40
N ARG A 180 -22.38 -18.63 -1.83
CA ARG A 180 -22.18 -19.81 -1.00
C ARG A 180 -20.70 -20.13 -0.86
N GLY A 181 -20.32 -20.82 0.19
CA GLY A 181 -18.93 -21.20 0.46
C GLY A 181 -18.31 -22.05 -0.64
N GLY A 182 -17.02 -21.88 -0.82
CA GLY A 182 -16.19 -22.58 -1.81
C GLY A 182 -15.49 -21.65 -2.80
N ASP A 183 -14.70 -22.23 -3.70
CA ASP A 183 -13.87 -21.53 -4.66
C ASP A 183 -14.62 -21.16 -5.95
N TYR A 184 -14.72 -19.88 -6.21
CA TYR A 184 -15.12 -19.32 -7.51
C TYR A 184 -13.85 -19.01 -8.32
N ARG A 185 -13.40 -19.99 -9.11
CA ARG A 185 -12.16 -19.88 -9.88
C ARG A 185 -12.39 -19.06 -11.13
N ILE A 186 -11.56 -18.03 -11.31
CA ILE A 186 -11.62 -17.13 -12.46
C ILE A 186 -10.24 -16.97 -13.10
N THR A 187 -10.21 -16.78 -14.40
CA THR A 187 -8.99 -16.55 -15.20
C THR A 187 -8.93 -15.12 -15.76
N SER A 188 -10.02 -14.36 -15.59
CA SER A 188 -10.15 -12.96 -15.98
C SER A 188 -11.04 -12.24 -14.97
N PRO A 189 -10.91 -10.91 -14.83
CA PRO A 189 -11.68 -10.15 -13.85
C PRO A 189 -13.20 -10.26 -14.02
N ILE A 190 -13.92 -10.27 -12.91
CA ILE A 190 -15.35 -9.99 -12.90
C ILE A 190 -15.50 -8.47 -13.01
N THR A 191 -16.01 -7.99 -14.14
CA THR A 191 -16.11 -6.55 -14.44
C THR A 191 -17.47 -5.99 -14.02
N PHE A 192 -17.46 -4.80 -13.43
CA PHE A 192 -18.66 -4.02 -13.11
C PHE A 192 -18.60 -2.66 -13.82
N ALA A 193 -19.64 -2.33 -14.54
CA ALA A 193 -19.77 -1.10 -15.33
C ALA A 193 -20.99 -0.29 -14.86
N VAL A 194 -21.26 0.86 -15.48
CA VAL A 194 -22.36 1.75 -15.08
C VAL A 194 -23.71 1.03 -15.02
N GLN A 195 -23.94 0.06 -15.90
CA GLN A 195 -25.16 -0.75 -15.92
C GLN A 195 -25.35 -1.71 -14.73
N ASP A 196 -24.29 -1.89 -13.93
CA ASP A 196 -24.34 -2.72 -12.73
C ASP A 196 -24.66 -1.92 -11.47
N SER A 197 -24.88 -0.63 -11.62
CA SER A 197 -25.10 0.28 -10.50
C SER A 197 -26.41 0.03 -9.77
N GLY A 198 -26.38 0.23 -8.46
CA GLY A 198 -27.59 0.49 -7.69
C GLY A 198 -28.17 1.86 -8.00
N THR A 199 -29.28 2.22 -7.40
CA THR A 199 -29.92 3.54 -7.53
C THR A 199 -29.49 4.46 -6.39
N SER A 200 -29.92 5.74 -6.41
CA SER A 200 -29.59 6.70 -5.35
C SER A 200 -30.12 6.28 -3.96
N ASN A 201 -31.12 5.42 -3.90
CA ASN A 201 -31.78 5.02 -2.66
C ASN A 201 -31.57 3.55 -2.29
N HIS A 202 -31.04 2.74 -3.22
CA HIS A 202 -30.91 1.31 -3.04
C HIS A 202 -29.57 0.78 -3.55
N ARG A 203 -29.00 -0.18 -2.82
CA ARG A 203 -27.72 -0.79 -3.09
C ARG A 203 -27.85 -2.19 -3.66
N ILE A 204 -26.80 -2.65 -4.30
CA ILE A 204 -26.63 -4.05 -4.70
C ILE A 204 -25.51 -4.62 -3.84
N TYR A 205 -25.80 -5.69 -3.14
CA TYR A 205 -24.89 -6.40 -2.25
C TYR A 205 -24.42 -7.69 -2.89
N TYR A 206 -23.13 -7.85 -3.02
CA TYR A 206 -22.46 -9.12 -3.28
C TYR A 206 -21.84 -9.55 -1.95
N GLN A 207 -22.42 -10.56 -1.30
CA GLN A 207 -22.01 -10.89 0.04
C GLN A 207 -21.96 -12.39 0.31
N ALA A 208 -21.12 -12.78 1.27
CA ALA A 208 -21.09 -14.14 1.75
C ALA A 208 -22.46 -14.58 2.30
N TYR A 209 -22.86 -15.81 2.01
CA TYR A 209 -23.97 -16.41 2.72
C TYR A 209 -23.61 -16.56 4.21
N PRO A 210 -24.52 -16.25 5.14
CA PRO A 210 -24.22 -16.25 6.57
C PRO A 210 -23.57 -17.56 7.05
N GLY A 211 -22.41 -17.41 7.70
CA GLY A 211 -21.63 -18.54 8.22
C GLY A 211 -20.82 -19.31 7.17
N GLU A 212 -20.80 -18.86 5.91
CA GLU A 212 -20.02 -19.48 4.84
C GLU A 212 -18.88 -18.56 4.37
N THR A 213 -17.84 -19.17 3.77
CA THR A 213 -16.66 -18.45 3.29
C THR A 213 -16.51 -18.66 1.78
N PRO A 214 -17.05 -17.78 0.93
CA PRO A 214 -16.79 -17.79 -0.50
C PRO A 214 -15.40 -17.23 -0.80
N VAL A 215 -14.69 -17.85 -1.76
CA VAL A 215 -13.37 -17.42 -2.22
C VAL A 215 -13.43 -17.12 -3.72
N ILE A 216 -13.23 -15.86 -4.11
CA ILE A 216 -12.97 -15.53 -5.51
C ILE A 216 -11.47 -15.76 -5.73
N ASN A 217 -11.14 -16.80 -6.49
CA ASN A 217 -9.79 -17.36 -6.61
C ASN A 217 -9.25 -17.19 -8.03
N GLY A 218 -8.14 -16.45 -8.16
CA GLY A 218 -7.47 -16.20 -9.44
C GLY A 218 -6.47 -17.26 -9.87
N ALA A 219 -6.45 -18.45 -9.23
CA ALA A 219 -5.49 -19.50 -9.50
C ALA A 219 -6.12 -20.78 -10.06
N THR A 220 -5.27 -21.60 -10.66
CA THR A 220 -5.56 -22.99 -11.02
C THR A 220 -4.86 -23.94 -10.06
N LYS A 221 -5.52 -25.05 -9.73
CA LYS A 221 -4.91 -26.12 -8.93
C LYS A 221 -3.84 -26.87 -9.73
N VAL A 222 -2.70 -27.11 -9.08
CA VAL A 222 -1.65 -27.96 -9.63
C VAL A 222 -1.68 -29.32 -8.92
N THR A 223 -1.87 -30.36 -9.69
CA THR A 223 -1.98 -31.74 -9.19
C THR A 223 -0.97 -32.65 -9.93
N GLY A 224 -0.90 -33.92 -9.58
CA GLY A 224 -0.05 -34.91 -10.24
C GLY A 224 1.43 -34.75 -9.89
N TRP A 225 1.73 -34.33 -8.69
CA TRP A 225 3.09 -34.19 -8.17
C TRP A 225 3.81 -35.53 -8.11
N THR A 226 5.04 -35.55 -8.61
CA THR A 226 5.94 -36.71 -8.57
C THR A 226 7.29 -36.29 -7.99
N ALA A 227 7.90 -37.21 -7.23
CA ALA A 227 9.22 -36.99 -6.69
C ALA A 227 10.27 -36.80 -7.81
N SER A 228 11.20 -35.87 -7.61
CA SER A 228 12.36 -35.61 -8.43
C SER A 228 13.63 -35.80 -7.59
N THR A 229 14.78 -35.38 -8.08
CA THR A 229 16.05 -35.51 -7.35
C THR A 229 16.17 -34.54 -6.20
N GLY A 230 16.88 -34.92 -5.11
CA GLY A 230 17.24 -33.99 -4.02
C GLY A 230 16.08 -33.51 -3.15
N GLY A 231 14.98 -34.26 -3.04
CA GLY A 231 13.82 -33.88 -2.22
C GLY A 231 12.85 -32.91 -2.93
N VAL A 232 13.13 -32.56 -4.16
CA VAL A 232 12.26 -31.73 -5.00
C VAL A 232 11.13 -32.58 -5.58
N TYR A 233 9.95 -32.00 -5.74
CA TYR A 233 8.82 -32.55 -6.47
C TYR A 233 8.59 -31.77 -7.75
N LYS A 234 7.95 -32.40 -8.73
CA LYS A 234 7.57 -31.76 -9.99
C LYS A 234 6.17 -32.13 -10.43
N ALA A 235 5.51 -31.23 -11.12
CA ALA A 235 4.20 -31.42 -11.74
C ALA A 235 4.15 -30.70 -13.09
N ALA A 236 3.23 -31.12 -13.95
CA ALA A 236 2.93 -30.41 -15.18
C ALA A 236 2.09 -29.17 -14.89
N LEU A 237 2.40 -28.05 -15.54
CA LEU A 237 1.63 -26.82 -15.52
C LEU A 237 1.53 -26.27 -16.94
N ASP A 238 0.34 -26.31 -17.53
CA ASP A 238 0.12 -25.79 -18.89
C ASP A 238 0.05 -24.25 -18.85
N ARG A 239 1.22 -23.65 -18.77
CA ARG A 239 1.41 -22.20 -18.78
C ARG A 239 2.59 -21.84 -19.66
N LYS A 240 2.43 -20.80 -20.51
CA LYS A 240 3.46 -20.31 -21.43
C LYS A 240 4.03 -18.96 -21.01
N THR A 241 3.49 -18.37 -19.95
CA THR A 241 3.95 -17.12 -19.37
C THR A 241 4.73 -17.38 -18.07
N LYS A 242 5.45 -16.40 -17.60
CA LYS A 242 6.11 -16.41 -16.29
C LYS A 242 5.15 -16.82 -15.17
N LEU A 243 5.65 -17.53 -14.18
CA LEU A 243 4.97 -17.77 -12.90
C LEU A 243 5.78 -17.10 -11.81
N ARG A 244 5.30 -15.98 -11.31
CA ARG A 244 6.02 -15.23 -10.26
C ARG A 244 5.56 -15.58 -8.86
N ASN A 245 4.35 -16.08 -8.72
CA ASN A 245 3.74 -16.44 -7.45
C ASN A 245 3.23 -17.88 -7.48
N LEU A 246 3.41 -18.58 -6.38
CA LEU A 246 2.89 -19.92 -6.15
C LEU A 246 2.46 -20.01 -4.68
N TYR A 247 1.34 -20.64 -4.40
CA TYR A 247 0.87 -20.84 -3.04
C TYR A 247 0.71 -22.33 -2.76
N VAL A 248 1.25 -22.77 -1.63
CA VAL A 248 1.21 -24.16 -1.18
C VAL A 248 0.67 -24.21 0.23
N ASN A 249 -0.46 -24.90 0.43
CA ASN A 249 -1.15 -24.98 1.73
C ASN A 249 -1.39 -23.60 2.36
N ASP A 250 -1.97 -22.69 1.58
CA ASP A 250 -2.30 -21.31 1.97
C ASP A 250 -1.07 -20.46 2.38
N ALA A 251 0.10 -20.79 1.88
CA ALA A 251 1.34 -20.04 2.15
C ALA A 251 2.12 -19.78 0.86
N ARG A 252 2.56 -18.53 0.64
CA ARG A 252 3.38 -18.14 -0.50
C ARG A 252 4.68 -18.95 -0.54
N ALA A 253 4.96 -19.57 -1.67
CA ALA A 253 6.25 -20.18 -1.98
C ALA A 253 7.20 -19.11 -2.51
N THR A 254 8.50 -19.31 -2.32
CA THR A 254 9.53 -18.38 -2.78
C THR A 254 10.09 -18.84 -4.14
N MET A 255 10.07 -17.99 -5.15
CA MET A 255 10.78 -18.26 -6.39
C MET A 255 12.28 -18.38 -6.11
N THR A 256 12.96 -19.37 -6.69
CA THR A 256 14.39 -19.58 -6.44
C THR A 256 15.19 -18.32 -6.67
N SER A 257 16.08 -17.98 -5.74
CA SER A 257 16.91 -16.78 -5.84
C SER A 257 18.26 -16.94 -5.17
N LYS A 258 19.18 -16.04 -5.52
CA LYS A 258 20.47 -15.87 -4.86
C LYS A 258 20.92 -14.42 -4.96
N VAL A 259 21.43 -13.90 -3.85
CA VAL A 259 22.11 -12.61 -3.83
C VAL A 259 23.54 -12.79 -4.33
N VAL A 260 23.92 -12.00 -5.33
CA VAL A 260 25.24 -12.06 -5.98
C VAL A 260 25.80 -10.66 -6.22
N SER A 261 27.13 -10.53 -6.19
CA SER A 261 27.79 -9.26 -6.45
C SER A 261 28.03 -9.07 -7.95
N SER A 262 27.61 -7.94 -8.48
CA SER A 262 27.83 -7.56 -9.87
C SER A 262 29.33 -7.29 -10.16
N LYS A 263 29.74 -7.54 -11.39
CA LYS A 263 31.03 -7.13 -11.98
C LYS A 263 30.87 -5.93 -12.91
N GLY A 264 29.75 -5.20 -12.81
CA GLY A 264 29.40 -4.03 -13.61
C GLY A 264 28.59 -4.37 -14.87
N GLY A 265 28.26 -3.31 -15.61
CA GLY A 265 27.51 -3.43 -16.86
C GLY A 265 28.32 -4.03 -18.01
N THR A 266 27.63 -4.48 -19.05
CA THR A 266 28.22 -4.93 -20.32
C THR A 266 27.36 -4.48 -21.50
N GLY A 267 28.04 -4.10 -22.60
CA GLY A 267 27.35 -3.55 -23.77
C GLY A 267 26.69 -2.18 -23.51
N THR A 268 26.16 -1.61 -24.57
CA THR A 268 25.39 -0.35 -24.52
C THR A 268 24.15 -0.51 -25.39
N TYR A 269 23.02 -0.20 -24.82
CA TYR A 269 21.75 -0.16 -25.56
C TYR A 269 21.27 1.30 -25.67
N PRO A 270 21.19 1.83 -26.90
CA PRO A 270 20.65 3.17 -27.12
C PRO A 270 19.12 3.17 -26.99
N VAL A 271 18.58 4.10 -26.21
CA VAL A 271 17.15 4.37 -26.14
C VAL A 271 16.84 5.53 -27.06
N THR A 272 16.09 5.29 -28.13
CA THR A 272 15.75 6.31 -29.12
C THR A 272 14.33 6.82 -28.91
N SER A 273 14.13 8.13 -29.11
CA SER A 273 12.80 8.73 -29.18
C SER A 273 11.95 8.05 -30.25
N GLY A 274 10.67 7.84 -29.97
CA GLY A 274 9.73 7.21 -30.90
C GLY A 274 9.54 5.72 -30.74
N GLN A 275 10.21 5.08 -29.78
CA GLN A 275 9.90 3.68 -29.43
C GLN A 275 8.56 3.65 -28.69
N ALA A 276 7.60 2.91 -29.15
CA ALA A 276 6.30 2.59 -28.53
C ALA A 276 5.87 3.53 -27.37
N ALA A 277 5.67 3.02 -26.16
CA ALA A 277 5.33 3.78 -24.96
C ALA A 277 6.39 4.84 -24.55
N TRP A 278 7.55 4.84 -25.16
CA TRP A 278 8.72 5.69 -24.85
C TRP A 278 9.03 6.70 -25.98
N ALA A 279 8.03 7.16 -26.70
CA ALA A 279 8.17 8.07 -27.84
C ALA A 279 9.02 9.32 -27.56
N TRP A 280 9.11 9.72 -26.31
CA TRP A 280 9.86 10.87 -25.80
C TRP A 280 11.27 10.49 -25.31
N ALA A 281 11.55 9.19 -25.07
CA ALA A 281 12.80 8.75 -24.47
C ALA A 281 14.00 8.94 -25.42
N GLY A 282 15.13 9.22 -24.83
CA GLY A 282 16.42 9.27 -25.50
C GLY A 282 17.52 9.04 -24.44
N GLY A 283 18.64 8.49 -24.86
CA GLY A 283 19.75 8.17 -23.97
C GLY A 283 20.33 6.77 -24.23
N SER A 284 21.00 6.21 -23.24
CA SER A 284 21.49 4.83 -23.32
C SER A 284 21.67 4.24 -21.93
N GLY A 285 21.59 2.92 -21.83
CA GLY A 285 21.92 2.14 -20.64
C GLY A 285 22.82 0.97 -20.98
N ALA A 286 23.33 0.26 -19.98
CA ALA A 286 24.02 -1.00 -20.20
C ALA A 286 23.06 -2.02 -20.81
N ASP A 287 23.53 -2.81 -21.75
CA ASP A 287 22.74 -3.85 -22.41
C ASP A 287 22.62 -5.12 -21.54
N GLY A 288 23.50 -5.29 -20.55
CA GLY A 288 23.51 -6.40 -19.62
C GLY A 288 24.32 -6.12 -18.36
N VAL A 289 24.25 -7.05 -17.41
CA VAL A 289 24.99 -7.01 -16.14
C VAL A 289 25.90 -8.24 -16.07
N LYS A 290 27.14 -8.06 -15.65
CA LYS A 290 28.13 -9.15 -15.52
C LYS A 290 28.18 -9.69 -14.10
N TYR A 291 28.41 -10.99 -13.99
CA TYR A 291 28.61 -11.70 -12.72
C TYR A 291 29.74 -12.75 -12.86
N SER A 292 30.35 -13.10 -11.75
CA SER A 292 31.32 -14.19 -11.75
C SER A 292 30.68 -15.53 -12.18
N THR A 293 31.36 -16.32 -12.96
CA THR A 293 30.92 -17.69 -13.33
C THR A 293 30.85 -18.64 -12.13
N SER A 294 31.55 -18.33 -11.03
CA SER A 294 31.41 -19.06 -9.77
C SER A 294 30.12 -18.78 -9.03
N ASP A 295 29.52 -17.60 -9.25
CA ASP A 295 28.32 -17.17 -8.57
C ASP A 295 27.03 -17.45 -9.37
N VAL A 296 27.09 -17.23 -10.68
CA VAL A 296 26.01 -17.52 -11.62
C VAL A 296 26.39 -18.70 -12.51
N PRO A 297 25.71 -19.83 -12.37
CA PRO A 297 26.02 -21.04 -13.14
C PRO A 297 25.73 -20.86 -14.64
N ASP A 298 26.06 -21.85 -15.44
CA ASP A 298 25.59 -21.87 -16.82
C ASP A 298 24.08 -22.11 -16.87
N ILE A 299 23.36 -21.21 -17.56
CA ILE A 299 21.91 -21.27 -17.70
C ILE A 299 21.62 -21.48 -19.18
N THR A 300 21.16 -22.68 -19.53
CA THR A 300 20.95 -23.10 -20.92
C THR A 300 19.49 -23.04 -21.37
N SER A 301 18.54 -23.07 -20.41
CA SER A 301 17.10 -23.03 -20.69
C SER A 301 16.42 -21.92 -19.89
N ASN A 302 15.24 -21.50 -20.32
CA ASN A 302 14.35 -20.56 -19.63
C ASN A 302 15.03 -19.22 -19.24
N LYS A 303 16.02 -18.79 -20.06
CA LYS A 303 16.86 -17.61 -19.80
C LYS A 303 16.05 -16.31 -19.69
N ASP A 304 15.00 -16.20 -20.52
CA ASP A 304 14.13 -15.05 -20.62
C ASP A 304 13.11 -14.94 -19.46
N ASP A 305 13.21 -15.85 -18.50
CA ASP A 305 12.42 -15.82 -17.27
C ASP A 305 13.18 -15.35 -16.03
N LEU A 306 14.49 -15.10 -16.17
CA LEU A 306 15.28 -14.58 -15.07
C LEU A 306 14.91 -13.12 -14.80
N GLU A 307 14.94 -12.75 -13.52
CA GLU A 307 14.78 -11.39 -13.04
C GLU A 307 15.98 -10.96 -12.22
N ILE A 308 16.38 -9.72 -12.34
CA ILE A 308 17.42 -9.09 -11.52
C ILE A 308 16.77 -7.98 -10.70
N VAL A 309 16.88 -8.10 -9.39
CA VAL A 309 16.38 -7.09 -8.44
C VAL A 309 17.57 -6.36 -7.83
N ASN A 310 17.58 -5.03 -7.91
CA ASN A 310 18.46 -4.22 -7.09
C ASN A 310 17.67 -3.44 -6.05
N GLN A 311 18.30 -3.16 -4.93
CA GLN A 311 17.77 -2.37 -3.84
C GLN A 311 18.57 -1.10 -3.68
N THR A 312 17.88 0.04 -3.57
CA THR A 312 18.45 1.31 -3.11
C THR A 312 17.98 1.59 -1.67
N THR A 313 18.24 2.79 -1.15
CA THR A 313 17.81 3.16 0.21
C THR A 313 16.29 3.05 0.38
N TRP A 314 15.52 3.58 -0.59
CA TRP A 314 14.05 3.67 -0.52
C TRP A 314 13.33 2.95 -1.66
N ASN A 315 14.03 2.21 -2.51
CA ASN A 315 13.41 1.58 -3.67
C ASN A 315 13.99 0.21 -4.02
N GLU A 316 13.20 -0.59 -4.72
CA GLU A 316 13.61 -1.84 -5.37
C GLU A 316 13.13 -1.84 -6.82
N ASN A 317 14.03 -2.20 -7.73
CA ASN A 317 13.76 -2.29 -9.17
C ASN A 317 13.92 -3.73 -9.66
N ILE A 318 13.10 -4.12 -10.62
CA ILE A 318 13.15 -5.41 -11.30
C ILE A 318 13.42 -5.17 -12.78
N VAL A 319 14.46 -5.76 -13.32
CA VAL A 319 14.70 -5.87 -14.77
C VAL A 319 14.76 -7.34 -15.18
N CYS A 320 14.24 -7.66 -16.37
CA CYS A 320 14.21 -9.02 -16.87
C CYS A 320 15.35 -9.28 -17.84
N VAL A 321 15.78 -10.54 -17.91
CA VAL A 321 16.86 -11.02 -18.75
C VAL A 321 16.28 -11.58 -20.05
N ARG A 322 16.96 -11.35 -21.20
CA ARG A 322 16.62 -11.97 -22.48
C ARG A 322 17.55 -13.11 -22.85
N ASP A 323 18.81 -13.04 -22.42
CA ASP A 323 19.82 -14.07 -22.72
C ASP A 323 20.95 -14.09 -21.69
N VAL A 324 21.66 -15.21 -21.64
CA VAL A 324 22.82 -15.42 -20.78
C VAL A 324 24.01 -15.80 -21.67
N VAL A 325 25.08 -15.02 -21.60
CA VAL A 325 26.23 -15.13 -22.48
C VAL A 325 27.56 -15.19 -21.70
N ALA A 326 28.60 -15.77 -22.31
CA ALA A 326 29.95 -15.59 -21.83
C ALA A 326 30.49 -14.23 -22.30
N THR A 327 31.12 -13.47 -21.42
CA THR A 327 31.76 -12.20 -21.77
C THR A 327 33.25 -12.40 -22.05
N SER A 328 33.85 -11.45 -22.79
CA SER A 328 35.27 -11.55 -23.20
C SER A 328 36.26 -11.52 -22.02
N ASP A 329 35.83 -11.02 -20.86
CA ASP A 329 36.62 -11.01 -19.63
C ASP A 329 36.37 -12.25 -18.73
N GLY A 330 35.73 -13.28 -19.26
CA GLY A 330 35.50 -14.56 -18.57
C GLY A 330 34.37 -14.56 -17.55
N ASN A 331 33.53 -13.49 -17.52
CA ASN A 331 32.35 -13.41 -16.66
C ASN A 331 31.09 -13.94 -17.36
N ARG A 332 30.00 -14.05 -16.60
CA ARG A 332 28.67 -14.36 -17.09
C ARG A 332 27.90 -13.06 -17.31
N GLY A 333 27.53 -12.77 -18.55
CA GLY A 333 26.66 -11.63 -18.89
C GLY A 333 25.20 -12.02 -18.90
N LEU A 334 24.39 -11.41 -18.06
CA LEU A 334 22.93 -11.49 -18.12
C LEU A 334 22.45 -10.28 -18.94
N MET A 335 22.05 -10.56 -20.19
CA MET A 335 21.61 -9.52 -21.13
C MET A 335 20.17 -9.14 -20.87
N LEU A 336 19.89 -7.84 -20.68
CA LEU A 336 18.59 -7.35 -20.25
C LEU A 336 17.57 -7.37 -21.40
N GLN A 337 16.31 -7.58 -21.08
CA GLN A 337 15.21 -7.34 -21.99
C GLN A 337 15.12 -5.85 -22.29
N GLN A 338 15.09 -5.49 -23.56
CA GLN A 338 15.14 -4.09 -24.02
C GLN A 338 13.84 -3.69 -24.74
N PRO A 339 13.40 -2.45 -24.62
CA PRO A 339 14.12 -1.26 -24.10
C PRO A 339 14.06 -1.06 -22.59
N TYR A 340 13.20 -1.76 -21.82
CA TYR A 340 12.96 -1.48 -20.41
C TYR A 340 14.22 -1.57 -19.54
N GLY A 341 15.11 -2.55 -19.81
CA GLY A 341 16.35 -2.71 -19.06
C GLY A 341 17.27 -1.47 -19.11
N ALA A 342 17.36 -0.81 -20.28
CA ALA A 342 18.13 0.44 -20.41
C ALA A 342 17.38 1.63 -19.81
N ILE A 343 16.07 1.70 -20.02
CA ILE A 343 15.23 2.80 -19.50
C ILE A 343 15.21 2.80 -17.98
N ALA A 344 15.15 1.64 -17.33
CA ALA A 344 15.18 1.51 -15.88
C ALA A 344 16.48 2.08 -15.23
N GLN A 345 17.54 2.30 -16.03
CA GLN A 345 18.80 2.88 -15.60
C GLN A 345 18.85 4.41 -15.77
N LEU A 346 17.85 5.06 -16.36
CA LEU A 346 17.86 6.48 -16.69
C LEU A 346 17.33 7.44 -15.60
N PRO A 347 16.47 7.03 -14.64
CA PRO A 347 15.94 7.94 -13.64
C PRO A 347 17.04 8.66 -12.87
N ASP A 348 16.88 9.97 -12.64
CA ASP A 348 17.87 10.86 -12.07
C ASP A 348 17.83 11.01 -10.54
N SER A 349 16.90 10.30 -9.86
CA SER A 349 16.68 10.43 -8.42
C SER A 349 17.56 9.55 -7.53
N GLY A 350 18.50 8.78 -8.12
CA GLY A 350 19.22 7.74 -7.39
C GLY A 350 18.38 6.48 -7.09
N ALA A 351 17.13 6.44 -7.57
CA ALA A 351 16.24 5.29 -7.45
C ALA A 351 16.34 4.33 -8.65
N ALA A 352 17.13 4.66 -9.66
CA ALA A 352 17.32 3.86 -10.87
C ALA A 352 17.85 2.46 -10.59
N PHE A 353 17.57 1.53 -11.52
CA PHE A 353 18.27 0.25 -11.55
C PHE A 353 19.76 0.48 -11.78
N SER A 354 20.59 0.04 -10.82
CA SER A 354 22.05 0.11 -10.92
C SER A 354 22.61 -1.19 -11.46
N VAL A 355 23.55 -1.12 -12.41
CA VAL A 355 24.30 -2.29 -12.87
C VAL A 355 25.46 -2.68 -11.95
N SER A 356 25.66 -1.94 -10.87
CA SER A 356 26.71 -2.15 -9.86
C SER A 356 26.13 -2.54 -8.52
N GLY A 357 26.95 -3.14 -7.65
CA GLY A 357 26.52 -3.54 -6.31
C GLY A 357 26.05 -4.98 -6.24
N SER A 358 25.25 -5.29 -5.24
CA SER A 358 24.67 -6.62 -5.05
C SER A 358 23.26 -6.66 -5.62
N HIS A 359 22.96 -7.73 -6.33
CA HIS A 359 21.65 -7.99 -6.90
C HIS A 359 21.10 -9.31 -6.38
N GLU A 360 19.78 -9.42 -6.27
CA GLU A 360 19.14 -10.72 -6.12
C GLU A 360 18.63 -11.16 -7.48
N ILE A 361 19.10 -12.33 -7.94
CA ILE A 361 18.72 -12.92 -9.23
C ILE A 361 17.74 -14.05 -8.96
N PHE A 362 16.63 -14.05 -9.67
CA PHE A 362 15.53 -14.99 -9.50
C PHE A 362 15.40 -15.97 -10.66
N ASN A 363 14.76 -17.09 -10.37
CA ASN A 363 14.33 -18.13 -11.30
C ASN A 363 15.49 -18.90 -11.97
N VAL A 364 16.47 -19.29 -11.15
CA VAL A 364 17.57 -20.19 -11.59
C VAL A 364 17.38 -21.58 -10.98
N PHE A 365 17.17 -22.61 -11.81
CA PHE A 365 16.90 -23.98 -11.37
C PHE A 365 17.97 -24.55 -10.41
N ALA A 366 19.25 -24.29 -10.70
CA ALA A 366 20.35 -24.77 -9.87
C ALA A 366 20.32 -24.26 -8.41
N TRP A 367 19.53 -23.26 -8.11
CA TRP A 367 19.37 -22.70 -6.76
C TRP A 367 18.10 -23.22 -6.05
N LEU A 368 17.40 -24.19 -6.62
CA LEU A 368 16.27 -24.86 -5.96
C LEU A 368 16.79 -25.85 -4.89
N THR A 369 17.31 -25.33 -3.80
CA THR A 369 18.01 -26.09 -2.75
C THR A 369 17.40 -25.88 -1.35
N SER A 370 16.35 -25.08 -1.22
CA SER A 370 15.75 -24.71 0.06
C SER A 370 14.26 -25.06 0.13
N PRO A 371 13.77 -25.58 1.27
CA PRO A 371 12.33 -25.84 1.47
C PRO A 371 11.48 -24.60 1.26
N GLY A 372 10.31 -24.78 0.62
CA GLY A 372 9.37 -23.71 0.31
C GLY A 372 9.71 -22.93 -0.96
N HIS A 373 10.78 -23.30 -1.68
CA HIS A 373 11.16 -22.67 -2.94
C HIS A 373 10.58 -23.40 -4.14
N PHE A 374 10.32 -22.66 -5.22
CA PHE A 374 9.84 -23.19 -6.49
C PHE A 374 10.63 -22.66 -7.67
N TYR A 375 10.60 -23.40 -8.76
CA TYR A 375 11.09 -23.02 -10.09
C TYR A 375 10.09 -23.46 -11.14
N PHE A 376 9.77 -22.61 -12.08
CA PHE A 376 8.92 -22.96 -13.20
C PHE A 376 9.70 -22.88 -14.52
N ASP A 377 9.78 -23.99 -15.23
CA ASP A 377 10.28 -24.03 -16.59
C ASP A 377 9.11 -23.92 -17.57
N LYS A 378 8.85 -22.72 -18.06
CA LYS A 378 7.77 -22.46 -19.04
C LYS A 378 8.01 -23.12 -20.39
N THR A 379 9.28 -23.45 -20.75
CA THR A 379 9.63 -24.11 -22.01
C THR A 379 9.10 -25.54 -22.03
N THR A 380 9.28 -26.27 -20.93
CA THR A 380 8.80 -27.64 -20.77
C THR A 380 7.41 -27.73 -20.12
N GLY A 381 6.88 -26.64 -19.56
CA GLY A 381 5.64 -26.63 -18.78
C GLY A 381 5.79 -27.43 -17.49
N THR A 382 6.96 -27.39 -16.85
CA THR A 382 7.24 -28.17 -15.64
C THR A 382 7.45 -27.24 -14.45
N LEU A 383 6.63 -27.40 -13.43
CA LEU A 383 6.75 -26.72 -12.14
C LEU A 383 7.49 -27.62 -11.17
N TYR A 384 8.52 -27.09 -10.51
CA TYR A 384 9.32 -27.76 -9.49
C TYR A 384 9.11 -27.04 -8.16
N TYR A 385 8.97 -27.81 -7.10
CA TYR A 385 8.80 -27.30 -5.75
C TYR A 385 9.60 -28.13 -4.73
N TYR A 386 10.26 -27.47 -3.81
CA TYR A 386 10.93 -28.14 -2.68
C TYR A 386 10.03 -28.00 -1.44
N PRO A 387 9.36 -29.07 -0.99
CA PRO A 387 8.40 -29.00 0.11
C PRO A 387 9.01 -28.49 1.41
N ARG A 388 8.24 -27.75 2.17
CA ARG A 388 8.56 -27.41 3.56
C ARG A 388 8.50 -28.65 4.44
N THR A 389 9.15 -28.61 5.60
CA THR A 389 9.09 -29.70 6.57
C THR A 389 7.64 -29.98 6.96
N GLY A 390 7.20 -31.21 6.79
CA GLY A 390 5.85 -31.67 7.11
C GLY A 390 4.83 -31.50 5.99
N GLU A 391 5.17 -30.94 4.83
CA GLU A 391 4.28 -30.92 3.66
C GLU A 391 4.29 -32.26 2.93
N ASP A 392 3.10 -32.80 2.69
CA ASP A 392 2.90 -34.02 1.88
C ASP A 392 2.34 -33.61 0.50
N MET A 393 3.18 -33.74 -0.54
CA MET A 393 2.82 -33.34 -1.89
C MET A 393 1.73 -34.23 -2.54
N SER A 394 1.36 -35.33 -1.91
CA SER A 394 0.22 -36.15 -2.37
C SER A 394 -1.13 -35.52 -2.00
N THR A 395 -1.15 -34.68 -0.97
CA THR A 395 -2.34 -34.02 -0.43
C THR A 395 -2.27 -32.50 -0.40
N ALA A 396 -1.10 -31.94 -0.69
CA ALA A 396 -0.86 -30.51 -0.67
C ALA A 396 -1.81 -29.75 -1.61
N ASP A 397 -2.40 -28.69 -1.10
CA ASP A 397 -3.15 -27.73 -1.90
C ASP A 397 -2.18 -26.75 -2.57
N VAL A 398 -2.01 -26.86 -3.89
CA VAL A 398 -1.07 -26.04 -4.66
C VAL A 398 -1.82 -25.20 -5.68
N GLU A 399 -1.69 -23.88 -5.52
CA GLU A 399 -2.39 -22.87 -6.32
C GLU A 399 -1.40 -22.07 -7.16
N ALA A 400 -1.53 -22.16 -8.50
CA ALA A 400 -0.75 -21.38 -9.46
C ALA A 400 -1.63 -20.25 -10.02
N PRO A 401 -1.40 -18.99 -9.63
CA PRO A 401 -2.22 -17.86 -10.06
C PRO A 401 -2.14 -17.65 -11.58
N VAL A 402 -3.28 -17.28 -12.18
CA VAL A 402 -3.42 -16.96 -13.61
C VAL A 402 -4.05 -15.59 -13.83
N ALA A 403 -4.90 -15.11 -12.94
CA ALA A 403 -5.49 -13.78 -12.98
C ALA A 403 -4.59 -12.74 -12.30
N GLU A 404 -4.47 -11.55 -12.85
CA GLU A 404 -3.79 -10.41 -12.21
C GLU A 404 -4.77 -9.56 -11.41
N THR A 405 -6.05 -9.57 -11.79
CA THR A 405 -7.14 -8.83 -11.15
C THR A 405 -8.35 -9.74 -11.01
N LEU A 406 -9.06 -9.64 -9.89
CA LEU A 406 -10.25 -10.44 -9.60
C LEU A 406 -11.54 -9.65 -9.84
N ILE A 407 -11.57 -8.41 -9.37
CA ILE A 407 -12.67 -7.47 -9.56
C ILE A 407 -12.15 -6.23 -10.26
N ASP A 408 -12.84 -5.81 -11.30
CA ASP A 408 -12.56 -4.58 -12.02
C ASP A 408 -13.83 -3.74 -12.14
N ILE A 409 -13.87 -2.64 -11.38
CA ILE A 409 -14.97 -1.68 -11.38
C ILE A 409 -14.50 -0.47 -12.17
N ALA A 410 -14.99 -0.34 -13.40
CA ALA A 410 -14.53 0.72 -14.29
C ALA A 410 -15.59 1.13 -15.30
N VAL A 411 -15.46 2.36 -15.79
CA VAL A 411 -16.26 2.88 -16.93
C VAL A 411 -15.42 2.80 -18.19
N THR A 412 -15.99 2.21 -19.22
CA THR A 412 -15.33 2.09 -20.54
C THR A 412 -15.51 3.35 -21.42
N SER A 413 -16.34 4.31 -20.99
CA SER A 413 -16.60 5.58 -21.67
C SER A 413 -16.96 6.65 -20.65
N ASN A 414 -16.62 7.90 -20.95
CA ASN A 414 -16.78 9.10 -20.10
C ASN A 414 -18.22 9.44 -19.70
N THR A 415 -19.09 8.47 -19.42
CA THR A 415 -20.53 8.67 -19.29
C THR A 415 -21.10 8.36 -17.91
N GLY A 416 -20.31 8.43 -16.87
CA GLY A 416 -20.82 8.26 -15.51
C GLY A 416 -19.89 7.47 -14.60
N ARG A 417 -20.38 7.13 -13.41
CA ARG A 417 -19.70 6.30 -12.42
C ARG A 417 -20.48 5.04 -12.14
N VAL A 418 -19.81 3.96 -11.81
CA VAL A 418 -20.44 2.78 -11.18
C VAL A 418 -20.85 3.16 -9.76
N LYS A 419 -22.09 2.82 -9.35
CA LYS A 419 -22.64 3.34 -8.09
C LYS A 419 -23.26 2.28 -7.20
N ASN A 420 -23.18 2.52 -5.89
CA ASN A 420 -23.96 1.83 -4.88
C ASN A 420 -23.82 0.30 -4.92
N LEU A 421 -22.57 -0.18 -4.91
CA LEU A 421 -22.24 -1.59 -4.76
C LEU A 421 -21.57 -1.84 -3.41
N THR A 422 -21.88 -2.98 -2.80
CA THR A 422 -21.20 -3.46 -1.59
C THR A 422 -20.69 -4.88 -1.82
N PHE A 423 -19.42 -5.12 -1.47
CA PHE A 423 -18.80 -6.45 -1.40
C PHE A 423 -18.52 -6.75 0.06
N GLN A 424 -19.12 -7.84 0.58
CA GLN A 424 -19.09 -8.10 2.02
C GLN A 424 -18.80 -9.56 2.37
N GLY A 425 -17.83 -9.77 3.26
CA GLY A 425 -17.52 -11.09 3.82
C GLY A 425 -16.90 -12.08 2.82
N ILE A 426 -16.33 -11.59 1.71
CA ILE A 426 -15.77 -12.40 0.62
C ILE A 426 -14.25 -12.48 0.79
N THR A 427 -13.68 -13.65 0.48
CA THR A 427 -12.23 -13.79 0.31
C THR A 427 -11.85 -13.59 -1.16
N PHE A 428 -10.92 -12.67 -1.43
CA PHE A 428 -10.28 -12.43 -2.72
C PHE A 428 -8.85 -12.94 -2.65
N ALA A 429 -8.48 -13.91 -3.48
CA ALA A 429 -7.21 -14.59 -3.31
C ALA A 429 -6.52 -15.02 -4.61
N ASN A 430 -5.19 -15.17 -4.51
CA ASN A 430 -4.34 -15.85 -5.47
C ASN A 430 -4.26 -15.14 -6.83
N THR A 431 -3.71 -13.93 -6.85
CA THR A 431 -3.38 -13.25 -8.10
C THR A 431 -1.91 -13.33 -8.45
N ASP A 432 -1.59 -13.15 -9.72
CA ASP A 432 -0.21 -13.02 -10.23
C ASP A 432 0.05 -11.59 -10.70
N TYR A 433 1.27 -11.32 -11.12
CA TYR A 433 1.64 -10.11 -11.85
C TYR A 433 2.88 -10.36 -12.69
N ASN A 434 2.73 -10.26 -13.99
CA ASN A 434 3.81 -10.55 -14.95
C ASN A 434 4.75 -9.36 -15.21
N LEU A 435 4.68 -8.32 -14.41
CA LEU A 435 5.40 -7.05 -14.55
C LEU A 435 4.87 -6.19 -15.71
N TYR A 436 5.27 -4.92 -15.69
CA TYR A 436 4.91 -3.99 -16.76
C TYR A 436 5.62 -4.37 -18.05
N LYS A 437 4.88 -4.37 -19.15
CA LYS A 437 5.37 -4.76 -20.47
C LYS A 437 5.51 -3.55 -21.38
N VAL A 438 6.70 -3.42 -21.96
CA VAL A 438 6.99 -2.44 -23.02
C VAL A 438 7.60 -3.19 -24.20
N ASP A 439 6.93 -3.16 -25.33
CA ASP A 439 7.31 -3.92 -26.54
C ASP A 439 7.51 -5.41 -26.20
N SER A 440 8.74 -5.91 -26.25
CA SER A 440 9.12 -7.28 -25.93
C SER A 440 9.79 -7.41 -24.56
N SER A 441 9.81 -6.36 -23.74
CA SER A 441 10.52 -6.32 -22.46
C SER A 441 9.57 -6.17 -21.28
N TYR A 442 9.99 -6.70 -20.14
CA TYR A 442 9.27 -6.64 -18.88
C TYR A 442 10.14 -6.03 -17.79
N GLY A 443 9.52 -5.38 -16.81
CA GLY A 443 10.21 -4.88 -15.64
C GLY A 443 9.29 -4.10 -14.70
N LYS A 444 9.84 -3.69 -13.57
CA LYS A 444 9.28 -2.74 -12.63
C LYS A 444 10.39 -1.84 -12.14
N SER A 445 10.36 -0.59 -12.55
CA SER A 445 11.24 0.44 -12.03
C SER A 445 10.38 1.62 -11.58
N SER A 446 10.70 2.16 -10.44
CA SER A 446 9.94 3.23 -9.81
C SER A 446 10.87 4.15 -9.04
N VAL A 447 10.38 5.32 -8.66
CA VAL A 447 11.09 6.18 -7.73
C VAL A 447 10.75 5.80 -6.29
N GLN A 448 9.47 5.60 -5.99
CA GLN A 448 8.98 5.33 -4.64
C GLN A 448 7.49 4.99 -4.66
N GLY A 449 6.99 4.39 -3.57
CA GLY A 449 5.57 4.11 -3.41
C GLY A 449 5.00 3.12 -4.41
N ALA A 450 3.69 3.10 -4.56
CA ALA A 450 2.93 2.22 -5.44
C ALA A 450 2.96 2.70 -6.90
N THR A 451 4.14 3.03 -7.43
CA THR A 451 4.30 3.59 -8.78
C THR A 451 5.17 2.72 -9.67
N ILE A 452 5.02 2.91 -10.96
CA ILE A 452 5.88 2.32 -11.99
C ILE A 452 6.18 3.38 -13.07
N TYR A 453 7.43 3.41 -13.56
CA TYR A 453 7.76 4.17 -14.76
C TYR A 453 7.15 3.51 -15.98
N ILE A 454 6.28 4.24 -16.67
CA ILE A 454 5.72 3.87 -17.97
C ILE A 454 6.25 4.75 -19.09
N ALA A 455 6.82 5.90 -18.74
CA ALA A 455 7.43 6.86 -19.64
C ALA A 455 8.55 7.61 -18.90
N TYR A 456 9.48 8.19 -19.65
CA TYR A 456 10.53 9.05 -19.12
C TYR A 456 11.00 10.03 -20.21
N GLY A 457 11.05 11.31 -19.93
CA GLY A 457 11.48 12.33 -20.88
C GLY A 457 12.99 12.55 -20.83
N ALA A 458 13.69 12.41 -21.95
CA ALA A 458 15.10 12.75 -22.03
C ALA A 458 15.35 14.20 -21.51
N GLY A 459 16.26 14.36 -20.55
CA GLY A 459 16.54 15.65 -19.90
C GLY A 459 15.41 16.17 -19.01
N LYS A 460 14.48 15.28 -18.58
CA LYS A 460 13.41 15.60 -17.65
C LYS A 460 13.68 14.94 -16.31
N SER A 461 13.38 15.65 -15.25
CA SER A 461 13.38 15.11 -13.89
C SER A 461 12.11 14.32 -13.62
N ILE A 462 12.17 13.35 -12.70
CA ILE A 462 10.99 12.70 -12.12
C ILE A 462 10.04 13.72 -11.46
N HIS A 463 10.55 14.90 -11.15
CA HIS A 463 9.77 16.02 -10.61
C HIS A 463 9.06 16.85 -11.69
N ASP A 464 9.17 16.49 -12.97
CA ASP A 464 8.48 17.19 -14.05
C ASP A 464 7.13 16.52 -14.34
N TRP A 465 6.13 16.85 -13.54
CA TRP A 465 4.78 16.28 -13.56
C TRP A 465 3.96 16.57 -14.80
N LYS A 466 4.45 17.43 -15.70
CA LYS A 466 3.80 17.71 -16.98
C LYS A 466 3.82 16.53 -17.94
N TYR A 467 4.64 15.53 -17.64
CA TYR A 467 4.83 14.35 -18.47
C TYR A 467 4.25 13.12 -17.77
N GLU A 468 3.57 12.30 -18.49
CA GLU A 468 3.04 11.01 -18.03
C GLU A 468 4.17 10.00 -17.87
N ILE A 469 4.95 10.13 -16.80
CA ILE A 469 6.13 9.28 -16.56
C ILE A 469 5.86 8.16 -15.57
N LEU A 470 4.83 8.30 -14.74
CA LEU A 470 4.46 7.36 -13.70
C LEU A 470 3.01 6.91 -13.83
N ASP A 471 2.77 5.67 -13.51
CA ASP A 471 1.44 5.08 -13.34
C ASP A 471 1.41 4.26 -12.05
N THR A 472 0.25 3.72 -11.69
CA THR A 472 0.07 2.80 -10.58
C THR A 472 0.09 1.35 -11.08
N LEU A 473 0.40 0.41 -10.18
CA LEU A 473 0.29 -1.00 -10.52
C LEU A 473 -1.17 -1.45 -10.49
N PRO A 474 -1.52 -2.51 -11.22
CA PRO A 474 -2.83 -3.15 -11.07
C PRO A 474 -2.99 -3.74 -9.67
N ALA A 475 -4.23 -4.01 -9.26
CA ALA A 475 -4.56 -4.61 -7.98
C ALA A 475 -5.44 -5.86 -8.14
N ALA A 476 -5.50 -6.67 -7.09
CA ALA A 476 -6.49 -7.75 -7.03
C ALA A 476 -7.92 -7.20 -7.17
N ILE A 477 -8.18 -5.99 -6.68
CA ILE A 477 -9.45 -5.27 -6.82
C ILE A 477 -9.14 -3.87 -7.34
N ASN A 478 -9.56 -3.56 -8.56
CA ASN A 478 -9.43 -2.24 -9.16
C ASN A 478 -10.77 -1.49 -9.15
N VAL A 479 -10.73 -0.22 -8.77
CA VAL A 479 -11.90 0.67 -8.78
C VAL A 479 -11.53 2.00 -9.45
N ASN A 480 -12.25 2.33 -10.50
CA ASN A 480 -12.10 3.60 -11.24
C ASN A 480 -13.48 4.14 -11.61
N SER A 481 -13.63 5.46 -11.61
CA SER A 481 -14.90 6.15 -11.96
C SER A 481 -16.10 5.56 -11.23
N ALA A 482 -16.10 5.68 -9.91
CA ALA A 482 -17.06 5.03 -9.04
C ALA A 482 -17.56 5.94 -7.91
N ASP A 483 -18.75 5.67 -7.40
CA ASP A 483 -19.38 6.43 -6.33
C ASP A 483 -20.11 5.47 -5.38
N SER A 484 -19.80 5.56 -4.09
CA SER A 484 -20.45 4.75 -3.07
C SER A 484 -20.20 3.23 -3.27
N ILE A 485 -18.93 2.85 -3.43
CA ILE A 485 -18.50 1.45 -3.48
C ILE A 485 -17.92 1.07 -2.12
N ASP A 486 -18.44 0.00 -1.53
CA ASP A 486 -18.04 -0.43 -0.20
C ASP A 486 -17.43 -1.85 -0.22
N PHE A 487 -16.30 -1.99 0.47
CA PHE A 487 -15.68 -3.28 0.79
C PHE A 487 -15.70 -3.46 2.30
N VAL A 488 -16.50 -4.42 2.79
CA VAL A 488 -16.79 -4.55 4.23
C VAL A 488 -16.50 -5.97 4.71
N GLY A 489 -15.63 -6.12 5.69
CA GLY A 489 -15.36 -7.41 6.33
C GLY A 489 -14.82 -8.48 5.40
N ASN A 490 -14.10 -8.10 4.33
CA ASN A 490 -13.50 -9.04 3.38
C ASN A 490 -12.10 -9.47 3.82
N VAL A 491 -11.64 -10.56 3.21
CA VAL A 491 -10.23 -10.97 3.23
C VAL A 491 -9.64 -10.76 1.84
N VAL A 492 -8.55 -10.01 1.73
CA VAL A 492 -7.76 -9.89 0.49
C VAL A 492 -6.39 -10.46 0.77
N LYS A 493 -6.04 -11.55 0.10
CA LYS A 493 -4.78 -12.25 0.38
C LYS A 493 -4.12 -12.80 -0.87
N HIS A 494 -2.79 -13.05 -0.76
CA HIS A 494 -2.03 -13.73 -1.81
C HIS A 494 -2.11 -12.98 -3.14
N SER A 495 -1.83 -11.67 -3.11
CA SER A 495 -1.76 -10.89 -4.34
C SER A 495 -0.33 -10.77 -4.85
N GLY A 496 -0.14 -10.95 -6.15
CA GLY A 496 1.13 -10.77 -6.85
C GLY A 496 1.43 -9.30 -7.18
N ASN A 497 0.46 -8.40 -6.94
CA ASN A 497 0.51 -6.95 -7.17
C ASN A 497 -0.05 -6.19 -5.96
N GLU A 498 -0.88 -5.13 -6.17
CA GLU A 498 -1.56 -4.41 -5.09
C GLU A 498 -2.77 -5.20 -4.56
N GLY A 499 -3.26 -4.83 -3.37
CA GLY A 499 -4.47 -5.43 -2.80
C GLY A 499 -5.75 -4.80 -3.37
N ILE A 500 -6.09 -3.58 -2.91
CA ILE A 500 -7.25 -2.80 -3.36
C ILE A 500 -6.77 -1.46 -3.89
N SER A 501 -7.18 -1.09 -5.10
CA SER A 501 -6.87 0.20 -5.71
C SER A 501 -8.14 0.99 -6.01
N MET A 502 -8.16 2.26 -5.57
CA MET A 502 -9.14 3.27 -5.94
C MET A 502 -8.39 4.43 -6.59
N ILE A 503 -8.28 4.47 -7.92
CA ILE A 503 -7.27 5.29 -8.57
C ILE A 503 -7.83 6.60 -9.11
N ASN A 504 -8.80 6.55 -10.02
CA ASN A 504 -9.32 7.75 -10.69
C ASN A 504 -10.80 7.93 -10.40
N ASP A 505 -11.21 9.14 -10.01
CA ASP A 505 -12.61 9.55 -9.91
C ASP A 505 -13.47 8.63 -9.03
N VAL A 506 -12.94 8.19 -7.89
CA VAL A 506 -13.66 7.40 -6.89
C VAL A 506 -14.09 8.32 -5.76
N ILE A 507 -15.39 8.33 -5.46
CA ILE A 507 -15.95 9.21 -4.43
C ILE A 507 -16.85 8.46 -3.46
N ASN A 508 -17.01 8.99 -2.22
CA ASN A 508 -17.94 8.51 -1.20
C ASN A 508 -17.86 7.00 -0.93
N SER A 509 -16.67 6.40 -1.01
CA SER A 509 -16.48 4.95 -0.97
C SER A 509 -15.75 4.51 0.30
N ASN A 510 -15.98 3.26 0.73
CA ASN A 510 -15.52 2.78 2.02
C ASN A 510 -14.76 1.45 1.91
N ILE A 511 -13.69 1.32 2.70
CA ILE A 511 -12.93 0.08 2.92
C ILE A 511 -12.90 -0.15 4.43
N ILE A 512 -13.77 -1.01 4.96
CA ILE A 512 -14.04 -1.10 6.40
C ILE A 512 -13.93 -2.54 6.89
N GLY A 513 -13.15 -2.76 7.95
CA GLY A 513 -13.10 -4.04 8.66
C GLY A 513 -12.54 -5.18 7.84
N ASN A 514 -11.65 -4.92 6.87
CA ASN A 514 -11.06 -5.95 6.03
C ASN A 514 -9.74 -6.46 6.60
N PHE A 515 -9.43 -7.73 6.35
CA PHE A 515 -8.11 -8.31 6.57
C PHE A 515 -7.37 -8.41 5.24
N ILE A 516 -6.29 -7.62 5.09
CA ILE A 516 -5.48 -7.54 3.87
C ILE A 516 -4.10 -8.08 4.20
N THR A 517 -3.68 -9.18 3.56
CA THR A 517 -2.45 -9.87 3.95
C THR A 517 -1.75 -10.55 2.78
N ASP A 518 -0.42 -10.69 2.89
CA ASP A 518 0.43 -11.31 1.88
C ASP A 518 0.22 -10.69 0.49
N ILE A 519 0.37 -9.39 0.43
CA ILE A 519 0.29 -8.59 -0.80
C ILE A 519 1.71 -8.22 -1.24
N ALA A 520 2.04 -8.45 -2.52
CA ALA A 520 3.36 -8.15 -3.04
C ALA A 520 3.70 -6.65 -2.97
N GLY A 521 2.77 -5.80 -3.40
CA GLY A 521 2.84 -4.34 -3.32
C GLY A 521 2.11 -3.76 -2.13
N SER A 522 1.50 -2.58 -2.27
CA SER A 522 0.71 -1.95 -1.20
C SER A 522 -0.57 -2.74 -0.90
N GLY A 523 -0.95 -2.78 0.36
CA GLY A 523 -2.25 -3.32 0.75
C GLY A 523 -3.41 -2.55 0.09
N MET A 524 -3.29 -1.23 0.05
CA MET A 524 -4.25 -0.33 -0.62
C MET A 524 -3.53 0.81 -1.32
N THR A 525 -4.06 1.24 -2.48
CA THR A 525 -3.57 2.40 -3.22
C THR A 525 -4.74 3.31 -3.58
N ILE A 526 -4.70 4.58 -3.15
CA ILE A 526 -5.75 5.56 -3.35
C ILE A 526 -5.20 6.76 -4.11
N GLY A 527 -5.88 7.16 -5.18
CA GLY A 527 -5.46 8.27 -6.03
C GLY A 527 -4.34 7.89 -6.99
N HIS A 528 -3.88 8.87 -7.77
CA HIS A 528 -2.89 8.69 -8.82
C HIS A 528 -1.76 9.72 -8.68
N PRO A 529 -0.49 9.37 -8.94
CA PRO A 529 0.63 10.29 -8.79
C PRO A 529 0.58 11.51 -9.72
N GLN A 530 -0.25 11.48 -10.75
CA GLN A 530 -0.41 12.60 -11.70
C GLN A 530 -1.60 13.53 -11.40
N HIS A 531 -2.37 13.26 -10.33
CA HIS A 531 -3.52 14.10 -9.94
C HIS A 531 -3.10 15.36 -9.16
N VAL A 532 -1.95 15.90 -9.44
CA VAL A 532 -1.35 17.03 -8.72
C VAL A 532 -2.16 18.31 -8.85
N TYR A 533 -2.67 18.57 -10.04
CA TYR A 533 -3.47 19.77 -10.34
C TYR A 533 -4.69 19.42 -11.18
N LEU A 534 -5.84 19.42 -10.57
CA LEU A 534 -7.09 19.40 -11.30
C LEU A 534 -7.62 20.84 -11.38
N GLY A 535 -7.78 21.34 -12.60
CA GLY A 535 -8.34 22.64 -12.86
C GLY A 535 -7.33 23.76 -13.12
N ASP A 536 -6.09 23.47 -13.42
CA ASP A 536 -5.08 24.44 -13.85
C ASP A 536 -5.16 24.82 -15.33
N GLY A 537 -6.30 24.54 -15.98
CA GLY A 537 -6.54 24.83 -17.39
C GLY A 537 -6.00 23.80 -18.36
N GLY A 538 -5.83 22.57 -17.95
CA GLY A 538 -5.47 21.44 -18.81
C GLY A 538 -3.97 21.27 -19.03
N ALA A 539 -3.13 22.02 -18.30
CA ALA A 539 -1.68 21.88 -18.43
C ALA A 539 -1.16 20.52 -17.93
N HIS A 540 -1.93 19.87 -17.05
CA HIS A 540 -1.63 18.57 -16.44
C HIS A 540 -2.73 17.53 -16.64
N GLU A 541 -3.77 17.87 -17.41
CA GLU A 541 -4.84 16.94 -17.74
C GLU A 541 -4.37 15.96 -18.81
N LYS A 542 -4.01 14.76 -18.38
CA LYS A 542 -3.50 13.72 -19.28
C LYS A 542 -4.32 12.45 -19.30
N PHE A 543 -5.34 12.41 -18.48
CA PHE A 543 -6.32 11.33 -18.50
C PHE A 543 -7.41 11.61 -19.52
N ALA A 544 -8.06 10.59 -20.03
CA ALA A 544 -9.21 10.75 -20.89
C ALA A 544 -10.32 11.51 -20.14
N LYS A 545 -10.95 12.50 -20.77
CA LYS A 545 -12.05 13.28 -20.18
C LYS A 545 -13.11 12.36 -19.57
N GLY A 546 -13.47 12.56 -18.30
CA GLY A 546 -14.50 11.84 -17.57
C GLY A 546 -14.00 10.69 -16.70
N VAL A 547 -12.69 10.37 -16.79
CA VAL A 547 -12.02 9.46 -15.84
C VAL A 547 -10.96 10.20 -15.00
N GLU A 548 -10.77 11.47 -15.27
CA GLU A 548 -9.88 12.35 -14.54
C GLU A 548 -10.61 12.88 -13.29
N GLY A 549 -10.28 12.41 -12.16
CA GLY A 549 -10.84 12.93 -10.94
C GLY A 549 -10.05 12.42 -9.76
N ILE A 550 -9.77 13.31 -8.82
CA ILE A 550 -9.18 12.89 -7.55
C ILE A 550 -10.15 11.99 -6.79
N CYS A 551 -9.60 11.09 -6.01
CA CYS A 551 -10.37 10.33 -5.04
C CYS A 551 -10.79 11.25 -3.88
N THR A 552 -12.09 11.33 -3.62
CA THR A 552 -12.67 12.27 -2.64
C THR A 552 -13.61 11.55 -1.68
N LYS A 553 -13.50 11.86 -0.38
CA LYS A 553 -14.34 11.26 0.67
C LYS A 553 -14.24 9.74 0.69
N ILE A 554 -13.01 9.23 0.70
CA ILE A 554 -12.74 7.81 0.87
C ILE A 554 -12.54 7.53 2.36
N THR A 555 -13.22 6.52 2.89
CA THR A 555 -13.06 6.07 4.28
C THR A 555 -12.35 4.73 4.32
N ILE A 556 -11.23 4.67 5.01
CA ILE A 556 -10.46 3.45 5.29
C ILE A 556 -10.43 3.31 6.81
N ASN A 557 -11.21 2.38 7.33
CA ASN A 557 -11.45 2.30 8.77
C ASN A 557 -11.43 0.85 9.26
N ASN A 558 -10.81 0.62 10.41
CA ASN A 558 -10.83 -0.69 11.07
C ASN A 558 -10.25 -1.86 10.25
N ASN A 559 -9.31 -1.60 9.34
CA ASN A 559 -8.67 -2.68 8.57
C ASN A 559 -7.41 -3.17 9.28
N LEU A 560 -7.14 -4.48 9.15
CA LEU A 560 -5.84 -5.06 9.45
C LEU A 560 -5.08 -5.25 8.14
N VAL A 561 -3.96 -4.53 7.97
CA VAL A 561 -3.05 -4.65 6.82
C VAL A 561 -1.77 -5.30 7.31
N TYR A 562 -1.53 -6.55 6.93
CA TYR A 562 -0.45 -7.37 7.48
C TYR A 562 0.43 -8.00 6.40
N ASN A 563 1.76 -7.94 6.59
CA ASN A 563 2.72 -8.57 5.69
C ASN A 563 2.52 -8.16 4.22
N VAL A 564 2.57 -6.86 3.98
CA VAL A 564 2.43 -6.28 2.64
C VAL A 564 3.71 -5.58 2.22
N ALA A 565 3.93 -5.43 0.91
CA ALA A 565 5.15 -4.88 0.32
C ALA A 565 6.43 -5.65 0.71
N THR A 566 6.32 -6.89 1.17
CA THR A 566 7.45 -7.69 1.63
C THR A 566 8.08 -8.55 0.55
N LEU A 567 7.43 -8.74 -0.61
CA LEU A 567 8.02 -9.45 -1.75
C LEU A 567 9.18 -8.63 -2.34
N ARG A 568 10.26 -9.32 -2.70
CA ARG A 568 11.44 -8.68 -3.33
C ARG A 568 11.08 -8.04 -4.65
N GLY A 569 11.57 -6.81 -4.84
CA GLY A 569 11.23 -5.96 -5.98
C GLY A 569 10.03 -5.04 -5.74
N PHE A 570 9.29 -5.21 -4.64
CA PHE A 570 8.14 -4.39 -4.25
C PHE A 570 8.33 -3.63 -2.92
N GLY A 571 9.51 -3.71 -2.34
CA GLY A 571 9.78 -3.14 -1.01
C GLY A 571 9.55 -1.64 -0.88
N SER A 572 9.56 -0.88 -1.98
CA SER A 572 9.28 0.55 -2.00
C SER A 572 7.81 0.91 -1.78
N HIS A 573 6.92 -0.07 -1.76
CA HIS A 573 5.50 0.14 -1.54
C HIS A 573 5.19 0.31 -0.05
N ALA A 574 4.16 1.09 0.26
CA ALA A 574 3.69 1.30 1.62
C ALA A 574 2.66 0.24 2.05
N GLY A 575 2.34 0.19 3.33
CA GLY A 575 1.14 -0.51 3.78
C GLY A 575 -0.11 0.03 3.08
N VAL A 576 -0.23 1.37 3.05
CA VAL A 576 -1.25 2.10 2.28
C VAL A 576 -0.58 3.28 1.57
N THR A 577 -0.84 3.45 0.28
CA THR A 577 -0.41 4.62 -0.48
C THR A 577 -1.63 5.49 -0.81
N ALA A 578 -1.62 6.75 -0.40
CA ALA A 578 -2.61 7.75 -0.77
C ALA A 578 -1.90 8.92 -1.45
N PHE A 579 -2.06 9.06 -2.75
CA PHE A 579 -1.39 10.10 -3.53
C PHE A 579 -2.06 11.46 -3.33
N PHE A 580 -2.80 11.96 -4.31
CA PHE A 580 -3.54 13.21 -4.21
C PHE A 580 -5.01 12.90 -3.89
N THR A 581 -5.39 13.03 -2.63
CA THR A 581 -6.74 12.75 -2.13
C THR A 581 -7.32 13.97 -1.44
N ASP A 582 -8.63 14.17 -1.58
CA ASP A 582 -9.37 15.19 -0.83
C ASP A 582 -10.34 14.53 0.15
N THR A 583 -10.22 14.85 1.43
CA THR A 583 -11.10 14.32 2.48
C THR A 583 -10.99 12.78 2.61
N LEU A 584 -9.76 12.24 2.56
CA LEU A 584 -9.49 10.86 2.96
C LEU A 584 -9.63 10.74 4.48
N THR A 585 -10.35 9.72 4.95
CA THR A 585 -10.42 9.35 6.36
C THR A 585 -9.74 7.99 6.55
N PHE A 586 -8.53 7.99 7.14
CA PHE A 586 -7.78 6.80 7.48
C PHE A 586 -7.69 6.67 9.00
N THR A 587 -8.57 5.84 9.60
CA THR A 587 -8.73 5.81 11.06
C THR A 587 -8.88 4.38 11.58
N HIS A 588 -8.38 4.15 12.80
CA HIS A 588 -8.50 2.85 13.48
C HIS A 588 -7.96 1.64 12.70
N ASN A 589 -7.03 1.86 11.75
CA ASN A 589 -6.39 0.74 11.06
C ASN A 589 -5.19 0.22 11.86
N HIS A 590 -4.92 -1.08 11.76
CA HIS A 590 -3.69 -1.68 12.21
C HIS A 590 -2.85 -2.09 11.00
N VAL A 591 -1.74 -1.39 10.77
CA VAL A 591 -0.76 -1.74 9.74
C VAL A 591 0.42 -2.42 10.42
N HIS A 592 0.74 -3.65 10.01
CA HIS A 592 1.72 -4.48 10.67
C HIS A 592 2.62 -5.21 9.68
N THR A 593 3.93 -5.14 9.87
CA THR A 593 4.96 -5.76 9.03
C THR A 593 4.92 -5.28 7.58
N VAL A 594 5.64 -4.20 7.33
CA VAL A 594 5.81 -3.61 6.00
C VAL A 594 7.30 -3.40 5.73
N ALA A 595 7.73 -3.65 4.50
CA ALA A 595 9.14 -3.48 4.13
C ALA A 595 9.61 -2.02 4.19
N TYR A 596 8.70 -1.07 4.04
CA TYR A 596 8.93 0.37 4.03
C TYR A 596 7.98 1.08 5.02
N ASN A 597 7.21 2.07 4.61
CA ASN A 597 6.35 2.85 5.48
C ASN A 597 4.95 2.25 5.69
N GLY A 598 4.30 2.67 6.78
CA GLY A 598 2.94 2.22 7.10
C GLY A 598 1.89 2.86 6.20
N ILE A 599 1.90 4.19 6.12
CA ILE A 599 1.11 4.96 5.16
C ILE A 599 1.96 6.05 4.51
N ASN A 600 1.81 6.18 3.20
CA ASN A 600 2.33 7.29 2.40
C ASN A 600 1.18 8.22 2.06
N LEU A 601 1.23 9.46 2.57
CA LEU A 601 0.26 10.51 2.30
C LEU A 601 0.88 11.59 1.41
N GLY A 602 0.21 11.88 0.30
CA GLY A 602 0.68 12.87 -0.67
C GLY A 602 1.77 12.36 -1.60
N TRP A 603 2.18 13.23 -2.49
CA TRP A 603 3.18 12.95 -3.52
C TRP A 603 3.76 14.24 -4.07
N GLY A 604 4.94 14.19 -4.70
CA GLY A 604 5.42 15.25 -5.58
C GLY A 604 6.48 16.17 -5.02
N TRP A 605 7.00 15.93 -3.83
CA TRP A 605 8.10 16.68 -3.21
C TRP A 605 7.79 18.18 -3.11
N ARG A 606 8.74 19.03 -3.45
CA ARG A 606 8.69 20.51 -3.35
C ARG A 606 8.12 21.22 -4.59
N ASN A 607 7.65 20.50 -5.58
CA ASN A 607 7.32 21.07 -6.90
C ASN A 607 5.88 21.54 -7.03
N PHE A 608 5.24 21.89 -5.90
CA PHE A 608 3.84 22.32 -5.87
C PHE A 608 3.69 23.84 -5.80
N PRO A 609 2.69 24.41 -6.50
CA PRO A 609 2.09 25.67 -6.08
C PRO A 609 1.21 25.46 -4.84
N ASP A 610 0.84 26.56 -4.19
CA ASP A 610 0.03 26.56 -2.96
C ASP A 610 -1.37 25.94 -3.11
N SER A 611 -1.88 25.78 -4.33
CA SER A 611 -3.14 25.10 -4.61
C SER A 611 -2.92 23.64 -4.99
N THR A 612 -3.01 22.75 -4.03
CA THR A 612 -2.90 21.31 -4.24
C THR A 612 -4.27 20.64 -4.21
N THR A 613 -4.41 19.50 -4.91
CA THR A 613 -5.57 18.64 -4.80
C THR A 613 -5.52 17.73 -3.57
N CYS A 614 -4.34 17.56 -2.94
CA CYS A 614 -4.17 16.79 -1.72
C CYS A 614 -4.50 17.66 -0.51
N LYS A 615 -5.62 17.42 0.17
CA LYS A 615 -6.09 18.28 1.27
C LYS A 615 -7.16 17.64 2.15
N ASN A 616 -7.37 18.21 3.34
CA ASN A 616 -8.44 17.84 4.28
C ASN A 616 -8.41 16.35 4.68
N ASN A 617 -7.25 15.71 4.64
CA ASN A 617 -7.12 14.29 4.95
C ASN A 617 -6.99 14.07 6.46
N THR A 618 -7.46 12.95 6.94
CA THR A 618 -7.38 12.56 8.35
C THR A 618 -6.68 11.22 8.48
N CYS A 619 -5.63 11.14 9.32
CA CYS A 619 -4.91 9.92 9.65
C CYS A 619 -4.83 9.81 11.17
N ASN A 620 -5.89 9.29 11.82
CA ASN A 620 -6.02 9.33 13.26
C ASN A 620 -6.25 7.94 13.87
N ASN A 621 -5.79 7.74 15.11
CA ASN A 621 -6.04 6.52 15.89
C ASN A 621 -5.61 5.23 15.20
N ASN A 622 -4.58 5.29 14.36
CA ASN A 622 -4.04 4.10 13.72
C ASN A 622 -2.92 3.48 14.56
N ARG A 623 -2.73 2.18 14.41
CA ARG A 623 -1.64 1.43 15.01
C ARG A 623 -0.69 0.96 13.91
N PHE A 624 0.58 1.36 14.01
CA PHE A 624 1.64 0.95 13.09
C PHE A 624 2.66 0.12 13.85
N THR A 625 2.89 -1.12 13.43
CA THR A 625 3.81 -2.02 14.12
C THR A 625 4.74 -2.73 13.15
N ASN A 626 6.04 -2.76 13.45
CA ASN A 626 7.05 -3.45 12.65
C ASN A 626 7.16 -2.90 11.21
N MET A 627 7.33 -1.58 11.12
CA MET A 627 7.56 -0.88 9.84
C MET A 627 9.03 -0.89 9.47
N MET A 628 9.35 -0.57 8.20
CA MET A 628 10.72 -0.41 7.70
C MET A 628 11.59 -1.67 7.89
N THR A 629 10.99 -2.84 7.66
CA THR A 629 11.69 -4.12 7.88
C THR A 629 12.83 -4.36 6.88
N ARG A 630 12.90 -3.60 5.79
CA ARG A 630 13.92 -3.76 4.75
C ARG A 630 14.46 -2.45 4.17
N LEU A 631 13.61 -1.49 3.84
CA LEU A 631 14.01 -0.22 3.26
C LEU A 631 14.10 0.88 4.33
N HIS A 632 14.70 2.01 3.95
CA HIS A 632 15.03 3.11 4.83
C HIS A 632 14.56 4.43 4.26
N ASP A 633 14.88 5.53 4.94
CA ASP A 633 14.50 6.89 4.56
C ASP A 633 12.98 7.08 4.56
N SER A 634 12.35 6.60 5.62
CA SER A 634 10.92 6.76 5.87
C SER A 634 10.56 6.53 7.34
N GLY A 635 9.26 6.59 7.67
CA GLY A 635 8.67 6.38 8.98
C GLY A 635 7.35 5.62 8.92
N ALA A 636 6.68 5.50 10.07
CA ALA A 636 5.36 4.85 10.10
C ALA A 636 4.31 5.63 9.30
N VAL A 637 4.32 6.95 9.44
CA VAL A 637 3.56 7.88 8.60
C VAL A 637 4.57 8.71 7.82
N TYR A 638 4.44 8.72 6.52
CA TYR A 638 5.27 9.46 5.58
C TYR A 638 4.41 10.46 4.83
N THR A 639 4.83 11.73 4.83
CA THR A 639 4.13 12.79 4.10
C THR A 639 5.05 13.39 3.05
N LEU A 640 4.49 13.78 1.92
CA LEU A 640 5.24 14.31 0.79
C LEU A 640 4.41 15.36 0.04
N GLY A 641 4.94 16.59 -0.04
CA GLY A 641 4.23 17.72 -0.62
C GLY A 641 3.23 18.38 0.32
N GLN A 642 2.58 19.43 -0.18
CA GLN A 642 1.62 20.23 0.60
C GLN A 642 0.28 19.52 0.76
N MET A 643 -0.35 19.65 1.95
CA MET A 643 -1.66 19.03 2.22
C MET A 643 -2.46 19.89 3.22
N PRO A 644 -2.96 21.06 2.79
CA PRO A 644 -3.70 21.97 3.68
C PRO A 644 -4.90 21.28 4.32
N GLY A 645 -5.06 21.49 5.63
CA GLY A 645 -6.15 20.93 6.42
C GLY A 645 -5.98 19.43 6.75
N THR A 646 -4.84 18.83 6.46
CA THR A 646 -4.55 17.43 6.83
C THR A 646 -4.18 17.33 8.31
N VAL A 647 -4.76 16.34 8.98
CA VAL A 647 -4.61 16.08 10.41
C VAL A 647 -4.14 14.65 10.65
N ILE A 648 -3.10 14.50 11.49
CA ILE A 648 -2.47 13.21 11.84
C ILE A 648 -2.40 13.14 13.37
N ASN A 649 -3.38 12.51 14.02
CA ASN A 649 -3.49 12.56 15.46
C ASN A 649 -3.63 11.18 16.12
N GLU A 650 -3.21 11.10 17.39
CA GLU A 650 -3.46 9.94 18.26
C GLU A 650 -3.03 8.60 17.68
N ASN A 651 -1.96 8.57 16.85
CA ASN A 651 -1.44 7.32 16.31
C ASN A 651 -0.47 6.64 17.28
N TYR A 652 -0.48 5.31 17.31
CA TYR A 652 0.47 4.51 18.06
C TYR A 652 1.43 3.80 17.11
N VAL A 653 2.72 4.11 17.23
CA VAL A 653 3.80 3.51 16.44
C VAL A 653 4.67 2.64 17.33
N LYS A 654 4.95 1.40 16.90
CA LYS A 654 5.84 0.50 17.61
C LYS A 654 6.72 -0.30 16.65
N GLY A 655 8.02 -0.38 16.96
CA GLY A 655 8.93 -1.26 16.23
C GLY A 655 9.40 -0.65 14.89
N ILE A 656 9.83 0.61 14.92
CA ILE A 656 10.71 1.16 13.89
C ILE A 656 12.15 0.78 14.28
N PRO A 657 12.85 -0.05 13.49
CA PRO A 657 14.18 -0.52 13.85
C PRO A 657 15.24 0.57 13.66
N ASN A 658 16.30 0.47 14.47
CA ASN A 658 17.57 1.11 14.12
C ASN A 658 18.15 0.36 12.91
N ASN A 659 18.33 1.05 11.83
CA ASN A 659 18.91 0.43 10.65
C ASN A 659 20.26 1.06 10.33
N SER A 660 21.31 0.23 10.42
CA SER A 660 22.68 0.66 10.10
C SER A 660 22.90 0.94 8.60
N SER A 661 21.92 0.62 7.75
CA SER A 661 22.05 0.74 6.29
C SER A 661 21.45 2.02 5.72
N GLY A 662 20.67 2.78 6.53
CA GLY A 662 20.07 4.04 6.10
C GLY A 662 19.25 4.70 7.22
N PRO A 663 18.77 5.93 7.00
CA PRO A 663 18.00 6.67 7.99
C PRO A 663 16.60 6.05 8.20
N THR A 664 16.14 6.06 9.45
CA THR A 664 14.80 5.65 9.85
C THR A 664 14.20 6.67 10.80
N TYR A 665 12.90 6.85 10.74
CA TYR A 665 12.18 7.87 11.48
C TYR A 665 10.90 7.29 12.12
N GLY A 666 10.44 7.91 13.20
CA GLY A 666 9.13 7.58 13.77
C GLY A 666 8.00 8.11 12.89
N LEU A 667 7.98 9.44 12.69
CA LEU A 667 7.16 10.15 11.71
C LEU A 667 8.09 10.85 10.71
N HIS A 668 7.71 10.90 9.43
CA HIS A 668 8.56 11.46 8.39
C HIS A 668 7.80 12.47 7.54
N ASN A 669 8.00 13.75 7.84
CA ASN A 669 7.59 14.84 6.95
C ASN A 669 8.75 15.10 5.97
N ASP A 670 8.60 14.67 4.72
CA ASP A 670 9.64 14.79 3.70
C ASP A 670 9.44 16.06 2.85
N GLU A 671 10.22 16.23 1.79
CA GLU A 671 10.29 17.44 0.98
C GLU A 671 8.92 17.98 0.55
N GLY A 672 8.73 19.27 0.72
CA GLY A 672 7.51 19.98 0.38
C GLY A 672 6.35 19.77 1.36
N SER A 673 6.50 18.94 2.40
CA SER A 673 5.45 18.76 3.42
C SER A 673 5.10 20.09 4.07
N ALA A 674 3.83 20.49 3.97
CA ALA A 674 3.36 21.77 4.52
C ALA A 674 1.86 21.74 4.85
N TYR A 675 1.45 22.63 5.77
CA TYR A 675 0.07 22.83 6.24
C TYR A 675 -0.53 21.57 6.87
N ILE A 676 0.29 20.80 7.60
CA ILE A 676 -0.07 19.55 8.28
C ILE A 676 -0.11 19.80 9.78
N THR A 677 -1.11 19.22 10.45
CA THR A 677 -1.21 19.17 11.91
C THR A 677 -1.01 17.74 12.40
N GLU A 678 -0.04 17.53 13.30
CA GLU A 678 0.25 16.23 13.94
C GLU A 678 0.21 16.39 15.46
N ASN A 679 -0.68 15.66 16.14
CA ASN A 679 -0.80 15.78 17.58
C ASN A 679 -0.96 14.43 18.29
N ASP A 680 -0.55 14.40 19.55
CA ASP A 680 -0.88 13.32 20.51
C ASP A 680 -0.44 11.90 20.08
N SER A 681 0.54 11.78 19.20
CA SER A 681 1.07 10.47 18.76
C SER A 681 2.04 9.87 19.78
N VAL A 682 1.99 8.54 19.94
CA VAL A 682 2.87 7.76 20.81
C VAL A 682 3.82 6.91 19.98
N LEU A 683 5.13 7.11 20.16
CA LEU A 683 6.19 6.50 19.35
C LEU A 683 7.09 5.61 20.22
N ASP A 684 6.79 4.31 20.25
CA ASP A 684 7.61 3.26 20.86
C ASP A 684 8.62 2.75 19.83
N ILE A 685 9.71 3.48 19.66
CA ILE A 685 10.68 3.30 18.57
C ILE A 685 12.09 3.07 19.09
N ASP A 686 12.98 2.48 18.28
CA ASP A 686 14.35 2.20 18.63
C ASP A 686 15.16 3.50 18.89
N LYS A 687 16.04 3.49 19.88
CA LYS A 687 16.91 4.63 20.21
C LYS A 687 17.92 4.97 19.11
N GLY A 688 18.14 4.08 18.17
CA GLY A 688 19.03 4.24 17.04
C GLY A 688 18.40 4.93 15.83
N VAL A 689 17.09 5.22 15.81
CA VAL A 689 16.47 6.00 14.71
C VAL A 689 17.21 7.31 14.46
N THR A 690 17.18 7.79 13.22
CA THR A 690 17.83 9.05 12.84
C THR A 690 17.13 10.23 13.50
N TYR A 691 15.80 10.32 13.34
CA TYR A 691 14.96 11.29 14.04
C TYR A 691 13.70 10.63 14.59
N THR A 692 13.22 11.12 15.72
CA THR A 692 11.90 10.78 16.28
C THR A 692 10.83 11.28 15.32
N ILE A 693 10.97 12.54 14.88
CA ILE A 693 10.15 13.17 13.85
C ILE A 693 11.12 13.84 12.87
N ASN A 694 11.08 13.42 11.62
CA ASN A 694 11.82 14.13 10.57
C ASN A 694 11.00 15.31 10.08
N CYS A 695 11.34 16.48 10.59
CA CYS A 695 10.79 17.76 10.18
C CYS A 695 11.89 18.82 10.01
N GLU A 696 13.10 18.39 9.60
CA GLU A 696 14.21 19.32 9.41
C GLU A 696 13.92 20.39 8.36
N ASP A 697 14.53 21.57 8.52
CA ASP A 697 14.45 22.67 7.57
C ASP A 697 15.26 22.37 6.30
N TYR A 698 14.72 21.50 5.47
CA TYR A 698 15.22 21.25 4.10
C TYR A 698 14.06 20.94 3.15
N GLY A 699 14.31 21.01 1.84
CA GLY A 699 13.35 20.57 0.83
C GLY A 699 12.06 21.38 0.81
N ALA A 700 12.09 22.68 1.18
CA ALA A 700 10.94 23.58 1.16
C ALA A 700 9.77 23.19 2.08
N LYS A 701 10.06 22.51 3.19
CA LYS A 701 9.04 22.26 4.25
C LYS A 701 8.72 23.56 4.98
N HIS A 702 7.47 23.74 5.39
CA HIS A 702 7.00 24.91 6.15
C HIS A 702 5.63 24.69 6.76
N ASP A 703 5.17 25.59 7.64
CA ASP A 703 3.82 25.62 8.22
C ASP A 703 3.36 24.27 8.78
N LEU A 704 4.25 23.56 9.50
CA LEU A 704 3.93 22.34 10.22
C LEU A 704 3.54 22.66 11.66
N THR A 705 2.47 22.03 12.15
CA THR A 705 2.05 22.07 13.56
C THR A 705 2.17 20.68 14.15
N ILE A 706 3.15 20.43 15.04
CA ILE A 706 3.41 19.13 15.66
C ILE A 706 3.49 19.29 17.17
N LEU A 707 2.47 18.81 17.87
CA LEU A 707 2.32 19.08 19.30
C LEU A 707 2.08 17.79 20.10
N ARG A 708 2.58 17.76 21.32
CA ARG A 708 2.34 16.70 22.29
C ARG A 708 2.67 15.30 21.76
N THR A 709 3.83 15.16 21.11
CA THR A 709 4.36 13.85 20.73
C THR A 709 5.03 13.20 21.95
N TYR A 710 4.79 11.93 22.16
CA TYR A 710 5.35 11.11 23.22
C TYR A 710 6.21 10.02 22.61
N ALA A 711 7.46 9.87 23.05
CA ALA A 711 8.39 8.96 22.38
C ALA A 711 9.38 8.31 23.35
N THR A 712 9.95 7.18 22.94
CA THR A 712 11.05 6.50 23.66
C THR A 712 12.39 7.23 23.51
N VAL A 713 12.50 8.12 22.53
CA VAL A 713 13.69 8.90 22.24
C VAL A 713 13.30 10.28 21.67
N ASN A 714 14.11 11.30 21.96
CA ASN A 714 13.96 12.64 21.35
C ASN A 714 15.19 12.95 20.48
N LYS A 715 15.00 12.89 19.19
CA LYS A 715 15.95 13.31 18.16
C LYS A 715 15.21 14.13 17.12
N MET A 716 15.55 15.42 17.04
CA MET A 716 14.92 16.35 16.11
C MET A 716 15.98 17.20 15.43
N GLY A 717 15.73 17.57 14.18
CA GLY A 717 16.50 18.57 13.45
C GLY A 717 16.00 19.99 13.68
N ALA A 718 16.50 20.94 12.87
CA ALA A 718 16.05 22.33 12.89
C ALA A 718 14.60 22.42 12.39
N LYS A 719 13.81 23.30 13.02
CA LYS A 719 12.41 23.49 12.63
C LYS A 719 12.30 24.23 11.29
N PRO A 720 11.40 23.79 10.40
CA PRO A 720 11.10 24.51 9.17
C PRO A 720 10.45 25.87 9.43
N PRO A 721 10.50 26.80 8.45
CA PRO A 721 9.83 28.09 8.56
C PRO A 721 8.36 28.01 8.94
N ASN A 722 7.86 28.97 9.69
CA ASN A 722 6.46 29.15 10.15
C ASN A 722 5.90 27.95 10.92
N SER A 723 6.73 27.04 11.40
CA SER A 723 6.29 25.80 12.04
C SER A 723 6.26 25.92 13.56
N THR A 724 5.25 25.31 14.17
CA THR A 724 5.09 25.16 15.62
C THR A 724 5.29 23.70 15.99
N ILE A 725 6.43 23.37 16.58
CA ILE A 725 6.82 21.99 16.87
C ILE A 725 7.30 21.90 18.32
N ASP A 726 6.63 21.08 19.12
CA ASP A 726 7.02 20.80 20.48
C ASP A 726 8.14 19.75 20.54
N THR A 727 8.97 19.85 21.56
CA THR A 727 9.93 18.80 21.88
C THR A 727 9.17 17.55 22.37
N PRO A 728 9.39 16.36 21.77
CA PRO A 728 8.74 15.13 22.24
C PRO A 728 8.99 14.85 23.72
N MET A 729 7.94 14.46 24.43
CA MET A 729 8.05 13.98 25.80
C MET A 729 8.66 12.56 25.79
N VAL A 730 9.76 12.38 26.51
CA VAL A 730 10.51 11.12 26.46
C VAL A 730 10.10 10.18 27.60
N VAL A 731 9.75 8.95 27.26
CA VAL A 731 9.50 7.80 28.15
C VAL A 731 10.42 6.66 27.73
N THR A 732 11.63 6.63 28.25
CA THR A 732 12.75 5.81 27.74
C THR A 732 12.58 4.30 27.85
N ASP A 733 11.70 3.82 28.73
CA ASP A 733 11.42 2.39 28.98
C ASP A 733 10.11 1.92 28.33
N ALA A 734 9.45 2.80 27.54
CA ALA A 734 8.18 2.53 26.88
C ALA A 734 7.05 2.07 27.82
N VAL A 735 7.11 2.50 29.10
CA VAL A 735 6.04 2.31 30.09
C VAL A 735 5.30 3.64 30.22
N TRP A 736 4.23 3.76 29.47
CA TRP A 736 3.55 5.04 29.23
C TRP A 736 2.73 5.47 30.46
N PRO A 737 2.77 6.74 30.85
CA PRO A 737 1.80 7.28 31.81
C PRO A 737 0.38 7.01 31.34
N LEU A 738 -0.56 6.82 32.26
CA LEU A 738 -1.92 6.36 31.97
C LEU A 738 -2.66 7.20 30.90
N ALA A 739 -2.43 8.52 30.87
CA ALA A 739 -3.03 9.40 29.88
C ALA A 739 -2.52 9.08 28.44
N GLN A 740 -1.21 8.88 28.27
CA GLN A 740 -0.59 8.57 26.98
C GLN A 740 -0.85 7.14 26.56
N TYR A 741 -0.89 6.22 27.51
CA TYR A 741 -1.32 4.85 27.29
C TYR A 741 -2.74 4.78 26.69
N GLY A 742 -3.62 5.72 27.08
CA GLY A 742 -4.95 5.84 26.54
C GLY A 742 -4.98 5.98 25.00
N PHE A 743 -3.99 6.66 24.39
CA PHE A 743 -3.86 6.74 22.93
C PHE A 743 -3.48 5.37 22.33
N CYS A 744 -2.61 4.59 22.99
CA CYS A 744 -2.26 3.24 22.53
C CYS A 744 -3.46 2.29 22.51
N VAL A 745 -4.35 2.41 23.50
CA VAL A 745 -5.59 1.60 23.58
C VAL A 745 -6.58 1.98 22.49
N LYS A 746 -6.73 3.26 22.20
CA LYS A 746 -7.65 3.74 21.16
C LYS A 746 -7.17 3.43 19.74
N SER A 747 -5.84 3.31 19.54
CA SER A 747 -5.25 3.14 18.21
C SER A 747 -5.39 1.70 17.68
N GLY A 748 -5.65 1.58 16.36
CA GLY A 748 -5.84 0.32 15.67
C GLY A 748 -7.29 -0.17 15.68
N VAL A 749 -7.49 -1.38 15.17
CA VAL A 749 -8.82 -1.99 14.96
C VAL A 749 -9.67 -1.96 16.23
N GLU A 750 -10.86 -1.41 16.18
CA GLU A 750 -11.80 -1.31 17.30
C GLU A 750 -12.39 -2.66 17.70
N ASP A 751 -12.93 -2.75 18.93
CA ASP A 751 -13.43 -4.01 19.49
C ASP A 751 -14.56 -4.64 18.65
N ALA A 752 -15.39 -3.84 17.99
CA ALA A 752 -16.44 -4.33 17.08
C ALA A 752 -15.88 -5.13 15.87
N TRP A 753 -14.63 -4.88 15.49
CA TRP A 753 -13.94 -5.52 14.37
C TRP A 753 -12.81 -6.46 14.81
N SER A 754 -12.68 -6.74 16.12
CA SER A 754 -11.58 -7.55 16.66
C SER A 754 -11.46 -8.95 16.05
N SER A 755 -12.55 -9.49 15.53
CA SER A 755 -12.59 -10.81 14.88
C SER A 755 -11.73 -10.92 13.62
N ILE A 756 -11.39 -9.79 12.97
CA ILE A 756 -10.48 -9.79 11.81
C ILE A 756 -9.01 -9.97 12.20
N VAL A 757 -8.67 -9.82 13.48
CA VAL A 757 -7.29 -9.96 13.97
C VAL A 757 -7.03 -11.42 14.36
N PRO A 758 -6.22 -12.17 13.60
CA PRO A 758 -5.92 -13.55 13.92
C PRO A 758 -5.15 -13.66 15.25
N SER A 759 -5.58 -14.54 16.14
CA SER A 759 -4.90 -14.79 17.42
C SER A 759 -3.48 -15.37 17.27
N SER A 760 -3.18 -15.97 16.12
CA SER A 760 -1.84 -16.42 15.74
C SER A 760 -0.90 -15.25 15.43
N LEU A 761 -1.44 -14.11 14.97
CA LEU A 761 -0.69 -12.90 14.69
C LEU A 761 -0.58 -11.99 15.92
N LEU A 762 -1.68 -11.79 16.60
CA LEU A 762 -1.75 -10.97 17.81
C LEU A 762 -2.57 -11.72 18.87
N PRO A 763 -1.90 -12.35 19.85
CA PRO A 763 -2.57 -13.03 20.95
C PRO A 763 -3.58 -12.13 21.66
N VAL A 764 -4.71 -12.70 22.07
CA VAL A 764 -5.84 -11.94 22.63
C VAL A 764 -5.41 -11.03 23.78
N GLN A 765 -4.52 -11.51 24.68
CA GLN A 765 -4.03 -10.70 25.79
C GLN A 765 -3.20 -9.48 25.35
N ASP A 766 -2.48 -9.57 24.22
CA ASP A 766 -1.72 -8.45 23.64
C ASP A 766 -2.60 -7.49 22.82
N TYR A 767 -3.73 -7.99 22.30
CA TYR A 767 -4.76 -7.13 21.75
C TYR A 767 -5.46 -6.33 22.85
N VAL A 768 -5.83 -6.99 23.95
CA VAL A 768 -6.52 -6.39 25.09
C VAL A 768 -5.65 -5.36 25.80
N PHE A 769 -4.33 -5.61 25.93
CA PHE A 769 -3.37 -4.75 26.60
C PHE A 769 -2.19 -4.41 25.69
N PRO A 770 -2.35 -3.46 24.75
CA PRO A 770 -1.49 -3.29 23.60
C PRO A 770 -0.11 -2.66 23.88
N ALA A 771 0.02 -1.94 25.00
CA ALA A 771 1.24 -1.25 25.38
C ALA A 771 1.44 -1.31 26.89
N SER A 772 2.70 -1.14 27.36
CA SER A 772 2.96 -1.05 28.79
C SER A 772 2.53 0.31 29.34
N CYS A 773 1.97 0.32 30.56
CA CYS A 773 1.58 1.56 31.21
C CYS A 773 1.97 1.63 32.68
N GLU A 774 1.96 2.87 33.20
CA GLU A 774 2.18 3.17 34.61
C GLU A 774 0.93 3.79 35.21
N ALA A 775 0.51 3.28 36.37
CA ALA A 775 -0.64 3.79 37.07
C ALA A 775 -0.32 3.92 38.59
N PRO A 776 -0.90 4.94 39.28
CA PRO A 776 -0.84 5.00 40.74
C PRO A 776 -1.53 3.80 41.39
N THR A 777 -1.08 3.41 42.60
CA THR A 777 -1.82 2.44 43.46
C THR A 777 -3.26 2.87 43.65
N GLY A 778 -4.20 1.92 43.54
CA GLY A 778 -5.64 2.21 43.70
C GLY A 778 -6.32 2.91 42.54
N THR A 779 -5.66 3.05 41.38
CA THR A 779 -6.33 3.49 40.15
C THR A 779 -7.52 2.58 39.87
N SER A 780 -8.71 3.14 39.86
CA SER A 780 -9.97 2.39 39.71
C SER A 780 -10.25 1.94 38.27
N SER A 781 -9.62 2.58 37.26
CA SER A 781 -9.88 2.33 35.85
C SER A 781 -8.60 2.51 35.03
N VAL A 782 -7.97 1.39 34.66
CA VAL A 782 -6.94 1.30 33.62
C VAL A 782 -7.66 0.89 32.33
N PRO A 783 -7.65 1.69 31.25
CA PRO A 783 -8.35 1.35 30.02
C PRO A 783 -7.71 0.12 29.37
N ILE A 784 -8.52 -0.76 28.82
CA ILE A 784 -8.13 -1.94 28.06
C ILE A 784 -9.08 -2.09 26.86
N ARG A 785 -8.78 -2.99 25.95
CA ARG A 785 -9.72 -3.42 24.91
C ARG A 785 -10.54 -4.61 25.40
N SER A 786 -11.72 -4.79 24.83
CA SER A 786 -12.54 -5.97 25.09
C SER A 786 -11.85 -7.24 24.53
N SER A 787 -11.91 -8.36 25.23
CA SER A 787 -11.51 -9.66 24.67
C SER A 787 -12.52 -10.24 23.69
N GLY A 788 -13.67 -9.58 23.52
CA GLY A 788 -14.77 -10.03 22.66
C GLY A 788 -15.58 -11.22 23.22
N ASN A 789 -15.25 -11.70 24.43
CA ASN A 789 -15.91 -12.87 25.04
C ASN A 789 -16.24 -12.63 26.51
N ALA A 790 -17.51 -12.33 26.78
CA ALA A 790 -18.01 -12.08 28.15
C ALA A 790 -17.87 -13.29 29.09
N ALA A 791 -17.73 -14.51 28.57
CA ALA A 791 -17.50 -15.70 29.37
C ALA A 791 -16.05 -15.81 29.90
N ASN A 792 -15.13 -15.06 29.31
CA ASN A 792 -13.76 -14.94 29.82
C ASN A 792 -13.69 -13.98 31.01
N ALA A 793 -12.54 -13.94 31.66
CA ALA A 793 -12.18 -12.89 32.61
C ALA A 793 -10.82 -12.29 32.22
N VAL A 794 -10.64 -11.00 32.46
CA VAL A 794 -9.32 -10.36 32.38
C VAL A 794 -8.78 -10.08 33.77
N TRP A 795 -7.48 -10.28 33.95
CA TRP A 795 -6.81 -10.11 35.21
C TRP A 795 -5.50 -9.33 35.07
N PHE A 796 -5.24 -8.39 35.99
CA PHE A 796 -3.87 -8.00 36.27
C PHE A 796 -3.32 -8.88 37.40
N ALA A 797 -2.23 -9.57 37.15
CA ALA A 797 -1.57 -10.46 38.08
C ALA A 797 -0.05 -10.47 37.87
N PRO A 798 0.76 -10.91 38.89
CA PRO A 798 2.19 -11.08 38.69
C PRO A 798 2.51 -12.05 37.54
N THR A 799 3.67 -11.85 36.90
CA THR A 799 4.17 -12.73 35.81
C THR A 799 4.16 -14.20 36.25
N GLY A 800 3.72 -15.08 35.35
CA GLY A 800 3.69 -16.54 35.60
C GLY A 800 2.58 -17.00 36.54
N THR A 801 1.59 -16.16 36.83
CA THR A 801 0.42 -16.57 37.67
C THR A 801 -0.37 -17.66 36.95
N THR A 802 -0.62 -18.77 37.69
CA THR A 802 -1.43 -19.91 37.22
C THR A 802 -2.74 -20.07 37.98
N SER A 803 -2.91 -19.39 39.11
CA SER A 803 -4.13 -19.40 39.94
C SER A 803 -4.51 -17.97 40.28
N PHE A 804 -5.76 -17.60 40.05
CA PHE A 804 -6.24 -16.23 40.13
C PHE A 804 -7.19 -16.04 41.31
N VAL A 805 -6.76 -15.23 42.29
CA VAL A 805 -7.58 -14.86 43.46
C VAL A 805 -7.52 -13.36 43.66
N ALA A 806 -8.64 -12.69 43.56
CA ALA A 806 -8.72 -11.24 43.75
C ALA A 806 -8.18 -10.81 45.12
N GLY A 807 -7.34 -9.77 45.15
CA GLY A 807 -6.70 -9.23 46.32
C GLY A 807 -5.77 -8.07 46.02
N GLY A 808 -4.88 -7.70 46.95
CA GLY A 808 -3.99 -6.55 46.79
C GLY A 808 -3.07 -6.62 45.57
N THR A 809 -2.68 -7.84 45.15
CA THR A 809 -1.77 -8.07 43.99
C THR A 809 -2.49 -8.55 42.74
N MET A 810 -3.80 -8.77 42.77
CA MET A 810 -4.55 -9.24 41.59
C MET A 810 -5.92 -8.57 41.56
N THR A 811 -6.26 -8.08 40.34
CA THR A 811 -7.56 -7.48 40.05
C THR A 811 -8.22 -8.18 38.86
N LYS A 812 -9.56 -8.19 38.85
CA LYS A 812 -10.37 -8.91 37.88
C LYS A 812 -11.40 -7.98 37.25
N ALA A 813 -11.66 -8.18 35.95
CA ALA A 813 -12.83 -7.67 35.25
C ALA A 813 -13.43 -8.76 34.33
N ALA A 814 -14.61 -8.51 33.81
CA ALA A 814 -15.22 -9.37 32.79
C ALA A 814 -14.41 -9.33 31.48
N GLY A 815 -14.51 -10.36 30.66
CA GLY A 815 -13.77 -10.45 29.40
C GLY A 815 -14.20 -9.43 28.36
N ASP A 816 -15.43 -8.93 28.44
CA ASP A 816 -15.97 -7.83 27.60
C ASP A 816 -15.72 -6.43 28.21
N ALA A 817 -15.07 -6.33 29.37
CA ALA A 817 -14.76 -5.05 29.99
C ALA A 817 -13.79 -4.22 29.15
N THR A 818 -13.99 -2.89 29.14
CA THR A 818 -13.10 -1.91 28.50
C THR A 818 -12.21 -1.19 29.51
N SER A 819 -12.24 -1.59 30.76
CA SER A 819 -11.32 -1.14 31.81
C SER A 819 -11.22 -2.16 32.95
N ILE A 820 -10.12 -2.10 33.69
CA ILE A 820 -9.87 -2.94 34.86
C ILE A 820 -9.14 -2.11 35.94
N ALA A 821 -9.46 -2.31 37.22
CA ALA A 821 -8.76 -1.62 38.31
C ALA A 821 -7.28 -2.09 38.41
N ALA A 822 -6.38 -1.16 38.67
CA ALA A 822 -5.01 -1.53 39.01
C ALA A 822 -4.96 -2.27 40.36
N PRO A 823 -4.02 -3.22 40.58
CA PRO A 823 -3.71 -3.77 41.88
C PRO A 823 -3.39 -2.68 42.92
N THR A 824 -3.75 -2.89 44.16
CA THR A 824 -3.54 -1.92 45.26
C THR A 824 -2.12 -2.00 45.85
N THR A 825 -1.36 -3.03 45.52
CA THR A 825 0.04 -3.20 45.94
C THR A 825 0.94 -2.68 44.81
N ALA A 826 1.93 -1.85 45.14
CA ALA A 826 2.96 -1.42 44.19
C ALA A 826 3.73 -2.63 43.63
N GLY A 827 4.00 -2.60 42.31
CA GLY A 827 4.66 -3.72 41.64
C GLY A 827 4.48 -3.71 40.11
N THR A 828 4.92 -4.79 39.48
CA THR A 828 4.80 -5.02 38.04
C THR A 828 3.87 -6.20 37.78
N TYR A 829 2.92 -5.99 36.92
CA TYR A 829 1.85 -6.92 36.60
C TYR A 829 1.73 -7.13 35.09
N LYS A 830 1.20 -8.28 34.69
CA LYS A 830 0.81 -8.62 33.33
C LYS A 830 -0.71 -8.72 33.24
N LEU A 831 -1.25 -8.48 32.04
CA LEU A 831 -2.65 -8.80 31.80
C LEU A 831 -2.75 -10.25 31.34
N PHE A 832 -3.70 -10.97 31.95
CA PHE A 832 -4.08 -12.33 31.56
C PHE A 832 -5.52 -12.30 31.04
N VAL A 833 -5.77 -13.05 29.98
CA VAL A 833 -7.12 -13.46 29.59
C VAL A 833 -7.29 -14.88 30.08
N VAL A 834 -8.35 -15.12 30.87
CA VAL A 834 -8.63 -16.38 31.53
C VAL A 834 -9.97 -16.91 31.02
N ASP A 835 -10.02 -18.14 30.56
CA ASP A 835 -11.25 -18.75 30.05
C ASP A 835 -12.30 -19.01 31.15
N SER A 836 -13.47 -19.47 30.78
CA SER A 836 -14.58 -19.77 31.70
C SER A 836 -14.28 -20.90 32.68
N GLN A 837 -13.21 -21.69 32.46
CA GLN A 837 -12.75 -22.77 33.31
C GLN A 837 -11.68 -22.31 34.32
N GLY A 838 -11.28 -21.03 34.25
CA GLY A 838 -10.21 -20.49 35.12
C GLY A 838 -8.80 -20.74 34.57
N LYS A 839 -8.65 -21.23 33.34
CA LYS A 839 -7.35 -21.51 32.72
C LYS A 839 -6.84 -20.26 32.01
N PRO A 840 -5.60 -19.82 32.25
CA PRO A 840 -5.01 -18.70 31.53
C PRO A 840 -4.79 -19.09 30.06
N LEU A 841 -5.21 -18.24 29.12
CA LEU A 841 -4.91 -18.33 27.70
C LEU A 841 -3.50 -17.77 27.38
N GLY A 842 -2.94 -16.99 28.29
CA GLY A 842 -1.60 -16.43 28.21
C GLY A 842 -1.48 -15.14 29.02
N GLU A 843 -0.25 -14.65 29.18
CA GLU A 843 0.03 -13.34 29.76
C GLU A 843 0.47 -12.35 28.69
N SER A 844 0.14 -11.07 28.83
CA SER A 844 0.51 -10.02 27.87
C SER A 844 2.02 -9.82 27.76
N ALA A 845 2.50 -9.46 26.56
CA ALA A 845 3.86 -8.96 26.37
C ALA A 845 4.06 -7.64 27.13
N SER A 846 3.06 -6.78 27.14
CA SER A 846 3.03 -5.50 27.85
C SER A 846 2.89 -5.68 29.37
N LEU A 847 3.32 -4.68 30.13
CA LEU A 847 3.25 -4.71 31.59
C LEU A 847 2.55 -3.47 32.17
N LEU A 848 1.86 -3.64 33.29
CA LEU A 848 1.36 -2.59 34.16
C LEU A 848 2.35 -2.38 35.31
N ARG A 849 2.89 -1.16 35.41
CA ARG A 849 3.70 -0.74 36.57
C ARG A 849 2.79 0.06 37.51
N VAL A 850 2.57 -0.47 38.70
CA VAL A 850 1.81 0.20 39.77
C VAL A 850 2.79 0.83 40.75
N LYS A 851 2.67 2.15 41.00
CA LYS A 851 3.51 2.94 41.88
C LYS A 851 2.75 3.53 43.07
#